data_5710e77eac8a6167b813d12c9e0c5bfe
#
_entry.id   5710e77eac8a6167b813d12c9e0c5bfe
#
_cell.length_a   1.000
_cell.length_b   1.000
_cell.length_c   1.000
_cell.angle_alpha   90.00
_cell.angle_beta   90.00
_cell.angle_gamma   90.00
#
_symmetry.space_group_name_H-M   'P 1'
#
loop_
_entity.id
_entity.type
_entity.pdbx_description
1 polymer ?
#
loop_
_entity_poly.entity_id
_entity_poly.type
_entity_poly.pdbx_seq_one_letter_code
_entity_poly.pdbx_strand_id
1 'polypeptide(L)'
;MAAEASRHYADVVRHDQERLNAGTGSLDFFMIDFNEDMAAFHGQTLLDQAEYVNEAIAYILSLYHDPRRSFRRDPNLPDPSSIIIVGHSMGGIVARTTLTMANYQANSVNTIITMSAPHSKPPVSFESDVVHTYKQINDYWREAYSQTWANNNPLWHVTLISIAGGSRDTVVPSDYTSISSLVPETHGFTVFTSTIPDVWIGMDHLSITWCDQFRKSIVKSLFEVVDVRRASQTKPRAERMRIFKKWYLTGLESVAERTLAQKEPSTMLTLEDESTTILSQGQRLVLRELGHHHGPDIHLLPIPPQGVSGKKFTLLTDQGLDKTGGQGSLGVLFCSVFPLHDGKSSSALSMNMDLSGGNADATRLACKNAADDEIHLPASTHTSHHPYDRTRPFSYLQYDLEDLVEHQFVAVIDKAHAPTKGWVLAEFSDSSDSMIRARMGLGGLLSAGLKVRLPASRPMLTELKIPALHSSLLDYRLRVVRRSDGNRQELFAPLLRQSIPDPHESKFFVNVKDVNVNLHGVAPFMPPPLREQATLGGVSFQLWTDPTSESTVDLYLTVDIASSLGELVMRYRTVFAAFPILVVALVLRKQFQVYDDTGFFITFGEGFDRALRSSLPILFLAMSLLASSLATPTVLSPSDDPYHWRINATEAPVDFTKNDLLLGSQDAFFWFLVPIFGLISVGVCVIVNYLVMGLLFILSSVYGYLNSQSGYIKRDDKE
;
A
#
# COMPACT_ATOMS: atom_id res chain seq x y z
N MET A 1 -0.30 -13.18 16.62
CA MET A 1 -1.75 -12.84 16.48
C MET A 1 -2.59 -13.39 17.62
N ALA A 2 -2.62 -14.70 17.90
CA ALA A 2 -3.48 -15.28 18.96
C ALA A 2 -3.35 -14.60 20.33
N ALA A 3 -2.13 -14.41 20.84
CA ALA A 3 -1.90 -13.70 22.11
C ALA A 3 -2.36 -12.23 22.08
N GLU A 4 -2.25 -11.54 20.96
CA GLU A 4 -2.76 -10.17 20.81
C GLU A 4 -4.29 -10.15 20.75
N ALA A 5 -4.90 -11.12 20.06
CA ALA A 5 -6.34 -11.27 20.01
C ALA A 5 -6.93 -11.53 21.40
N SER A 6 -6.29 -12.41 22.17
CA SER A 6 -6.72 -12.69 23.55
C SER A 6 -6.66 -11.45 24.45
N ARG A 7 -5.59 -10.64 24.33
CA ARG A 7 -5.50 -9.36 25.08
C ARG A 7 -6.58 -8.38 24.64
N HIS A 8 -6.74 -8.18 23.35
CA HIS A 8 -7.75 -7.26 22.81
C HIS A 8 -9.17 -7.68 23.22
N TYR A 9 -9.49 -8.98 23.13
CA TYR A 9 -10.80 -9.46 23.58
C TYR A 9 -11.03 -9.23 25.08
N ALA A 10 -10.01 -9.47 25.92
CA ALA A 10 -10.11 -9.19 27.35
C ALA A 10 -10.37 -7.70 27.64
N ASP A 11 -9.80 -6.79 26.85
CA ASP A 11 -10.04 -5.34 26.97
C ASP A 11 -11.46 -4.97 26.52
N VAL A 12 -11.95 -5.54 25.40
CA VAL A 12 -13.33 -5.35 24.93
C VAL A 12 -14.33 -5.83 26.00
N VAL A 13 -14.13 -7.01 26.56
CA VAL A 13 -15.02 -7.55 27.61
C VAL A 13 -15.07 -6.65 28.84
N ARG A 14 -13.96 -6.01 29.20
CA ARG A 14 -13.87 -5.14 30.40
C ARG A 14 -14.45 -3.75 30.19
N HIS A 15 -14.32 -3.20 28.98
CA HIS A 15 -14.50 -1.76 28.78
C HIS A 15 -15.51 -1.40 27.68
N ASP A 16 -15.99 -2.35 26.87
CA ASP A 16 -16.81 -2.07 25.68
C ASP A 16 -17.98 -3.05 25.54
N GLN A 17 -18.97 -2.87 26.41
CA GLN A 17 -20.19 -3.68 26.38
C GLN A 17 -21.00 -3.50 25.08
N GLU A 18 -20.86 -2.34 24.45
CA GLU A 18 -21.57 -2.02 23.21
C GLU A 18 -21.09 -2.90 22.05
N ARG A 19 -19.77 -3.12 21.94
CA ARG A 19 -19.20 -4.05 20.94
C ARG A 19 -19.61 -5.50 21.18
N LEU A 20 -19.65 -5.94 22.44
CA LEU A 20 -20.14 -7.28 22.75
C LEU A 20 -21.61 -7.45 22.32
N ASN A 21 -22.44 -6.44 22.60
CA ASN A 21 -23.84 -6.43 22.14
C ASN A 21 -23.95 -6.33 20.61
N ALA A 22 -22.96 -5.79 19.92
CA ALA A 22 -22.87 -5.74 18.47
C ALA A 22 -22.43 -7.06 17.81
N GLY A 23 -22.11 -8.10 18.59
CA GLY A 23 -21.76 -9.44 18.07
C GLY A 23 -20.26 -9.75 18.04
N THR A 24 -19.42 -8.94 18.72
CA THR A 24 -17.99 -9.26 18.89
C THR A 24 -17.83 -10.50 19.79
N GLY A 25 -17.10 -11.52 19.30
CA GLY A 25 -16.80 -12.75 20.05
C GLY A 25 -15.30 -13.03 20.12
N SER A 26 -14.91 -14.07 20.84
CA SER A 26 -13.53 -14.56 20.86
C SER A 26 -13.13 -15.12 19.49
N LEU A 27 -11.83 -15.08 19.19
CA LEU A 27 -11.26 -15.66 17.96
C LEU A 27 -10.44 -16.90 18.31
N ASP A 28 -10.76 -18.01 17.67
CA ASP A 28 -9.95 -19.22 17.70
C ASP A 28 -8.98 -19.22 16.52
N PHE A 29 -7.72 -19.60 16.78
CA PHE A 29 -6.66 -19.60 15.78
C PHE A 29 -6.19 -21.03 15.54
N PHE A 30 -6.25 -21.45 14.29
CA PHE A 30 -5.69 -22.70 13.80
C PHE A 30 -4.53 -22.41 12.86
N MET A 31 -3.48 -23.21 12.95
CA MET A 31 -2.33 -23.09 12.07
C MET A 31 -2.25 -24.35 11.19
N ILE A 32 -2.04 -24.13 9.91
CA ILE A 32 -1.78 -25.19 8.94
C ILE A 32 -0.27 -25.34 8.79
N ASP A 33 0.22 -26.55 8.94
CA ASP A 33 1.62 -26.94 8.73
C ASP A 33 1.70 -27.74 7.43
N PHE A 34 2.56 -27.28 6.52
CA PHE A 34 2.81 -27.95 5.23
C PHE A 34 4.08 -28.81 5.27
N ASN A 35 4.63 -29.07 6.46
CA ASN A 35 5.83 -29.90 6.62
C ASN A 35 7.01 -29.46 5.73
N GLU A 36 7.24 -28.14 5.66
CA GLU A 36 8.32 -27.49 4.90
C GLU A 36 8.22 -27.64 3.35
N ASP A 37 7.11 -28.14 2.82
CA ASP A 37 6.89 -28.26 1.38
C ASP A 37 6.81 -26.89 0.71
N MET A 38 7.64 -26.69 -0.33
CA MET A 38 7.82 -25.41 -1.00
C MET A 38 6.96 -25.30 -2.27
N ALA A 39 5.73 -24.77 -2.15
CA ALA A 39 4.83 -24.53 -3.28
C ALA A 39 5.31 -23.44 -4.26
N ALA A 40 6.37 -22.68 -3.92
CA ALA A 40 6.90 -21.62 -4.77
C ALA A 40 7.55 -22.11 -6.06
N PHE A 41 8.00 -23.36 -6.08
CA PHE A 41 8.78 -23.95 -7.17
C PHE A 41 8.01 -24.99 -7.98
N HIS A 42 6.90 -25.50 -7.47
CA HIS A 42 6.19 -26.64 -8.07
C HIS A 42 4.68 -26.42 -8.08
N GLY A 43 4.06 -26.47 -9.27
CA GLY A 43 2.63 -26.20 -9.42
C GLY A 43 1.74 -27.24 -8.76
N GLN A 44 2.09 -28.53 -8.84
CA GLN A 44 1.31 -29.58 -8.21
C GLN A 44 1.31 -29.48 -6.68
N THR A 45 2.45 -29.16 -6.06
CA THR A 45 2.52 -28.95 -4.61
C THR A 45 1.55 -27.85 -4.14
N LEU A 46 1.37 -26.79 -4.95
CA LEU A 46 0.40 -25.73 -4.65
C LEU A 46 -1.03 -26.26 -4.63
N LEU A 47 -1.39 -27.15 -5.58
CA LEU A 47 -2.70 -27.78 -5.63
C LEU A 47 -2.93 -28.75 -4.47
N ASP A 48 -1.93 -29.59 -4.15
CA ASP A 48 -2.00 -30.55 -3.03
C ASP A 48 -2.17 -29.82 -1.68
N GLN A 49 -1.45 -28.72 -1.48
CA GLN A 49 -1.60 -27.87 -0.29
C GLN A 49 -3.01 -27.25 -0.21
N ALA A 50 -3.57 -26.83 -1.33
CA ALA A 50 -4.94 -26.25 -1.37
C ALA A 50 -6.02 -27.32 -1.07
N GLU A 51 -5.84 -28.53 -1.57
CA GLU A 51 -6.73 -29.67 -1.27
C GLU A 51 -6.69 -30.01 0.22
N TYR A 52 -5.49 -30.11 0.79
CA TYR A 52 -5.28 -30.33 2.23
C TYR A 52 -5.92 -29.25 3.11
N VAL A 53 -5.79 -27.96 2.70
CA VAL A 53 -6.43 -26.85 3.44
C VAL A 53 -7.94 -26.98 3.44
N ASN A 54 -8.59 -27.39 2.33
CA ASN A 54 -10.03 -27.62 2.30
C ASN A 54 -10.47 -28.75 3.26
N GLU A 55 -9.71 -29.85 3.34
CA GLU A 55 -9.95 -30.91 4.32
C GLU A 55 -9.80 -30.40 5.75
N ALA A 56 -8.77 -29.61 6.03
CA ALA A 56 -8.55 -28.99 7.32
C ALA A 56 -9.71 -28.03 7.69
N ILE A 57 -10.21 -27.23 6.75
CA ILE A 57 -11.38 -26.36 6.96
C ILE A 57 -12.60 -27.19 7.34
N ALA A 58 -12.90 -28.25 6.59
CA ALA A 58 -14.03 -29.14 6.89
C ALA A 58 -13.91 -29.76 8.29
N TYR A 59 -12.69 -30.20 8.65
CA TYR A 59 -12.42 -30.73 9.99
C TYR A 59 -12.62 -29.67 11.09
N ILE A 60 -12.04 -28.46 10.92
CA ILE A 60 -12.15 -27.37 11.89
C ILE A 60 -13.62 -27.00 12.12
N LEU A 61 -14.41 -26.83 11.06
CA LEU A 61 -15.82 -26.51 11.19
C LEU A 61 -16.59 -27.64 11.90
N SER A 62 -16.21 -28.91 11.66
CA SER A 62 -16.84 -30.05 12.34
C SER A 62 -16.63 -30.05 13.87
N LEU A 63 -15.57 -29.44 14.37
CA LEU A 63 -15.29 -29.35 15.82
C LEU A 63 -16.37 -28.56 16.58
N TYR A 64 -17.05 -27.64 15.90
CA TYR A 64 -18.09 -26.81 16.48
C TYR A 64 -19.48 -27.45 16.42
N HIS A 65 -19.66 -28.45 15.56
CA HIS A 65 -20.92 -29.21 15.44
C HIS A 65 -20.98 -30.43 16.33
N ASP A 66 -19.85 -30.93 16.84
CA ASP A 66 -19.83 -32.11 17.71
C ASP A 66 -20.07 -31.72 19.19
N PRO A 67 -21.24 -32.14 19.79
CA PRO A 67 -21.55 -31.82 21.17
C PRO A 67 -20.50 -32.34 22.19
N ARG A 68 -19.73 -33.36 21.80
CA ARG A 68 -18.68 -33.98 22.66
C ARG A 68 -17.37 -33.21 22.62
N ARG A 69 -17.16 -32.43 21.57
CA ARG A 69 -15.93 -31.65 21.31
C ARG A 69 -16.16 -30.15 21.37
N SER A 70 -17.44 -29.71 21.52
CA SER A 70 -17.76 -28.29 21.51
C SER A 70 -17.01 -27.56 22.62
N PHE A 71 -16.21 -26.60 22.24
CA PHE A 71 -15.75 -25.57 23.15
C PHE A 71 -16.99 -24.97 23.85
N ARG A 72 -16.86 -24.51 25.09
CA ARG A 72 -17.94 -23.86 25.86
C ARG A 72 -18.51 -22.70 25.04
N ARG A 73 -19.61 -22.93 24.38
CA ARG A 73 -20.28 -21.98 23.50
C ARG A 73 -21.66 -21.67 24.03
N ASP A 74 -22.13 -20.44 23.80
CA ASP A 74 -23.50 -20.07 24.07
C ASP A 74 -24.43 -20.89 23.11
N PRO A 75 -25.34 -21.72 23.62
CA PRO A 75 -26.22 -22.53 22.80
C PRO A 75 -27.21 -21.71 21.95
N ASN A 76 -27.35 -20.41 22.23
CA ASN A 76 -28.22 -19.52 21.46
C ASN A 76 -27.53 -18.96 20.19
N LEU A 77 -26.22 -19.17 20.02
CA LEU A 77 -25.49 -18.71 18.85
C LEU A 77 -25.45 -19.79 17.74
N PRO A 78 -25.54 -19.40 16.46
CA PRO A 78 -25.47 -20.34 15.35
C PRO A 78 -24.08 -20.96 15.24
N ASP A 79 -23.99 -22.22 14.79
CA ASP A 79 -22.72 -22.88 14.53
C ASP A 79 -21.94 -22.19 13.40
N PRO A 80 -20.60 -22.08 13.51
CA PRO A 80 -19.78 -21.51 12.46
C PRO A 80 -19.89 -22.31 11.16
N SER A 81 -20.20 -21.63 10.05
CA SER A 81 -20.23 -22.22 8.71
C SER A 81 -19.06 -21.75 7.84
N SER A 82 -18.25 -20.81 8.31
CA SER A 82 -17.13 -20.29 7.55
C SER A 82 -15.96 -19.83 8.43
N ILE A 83 -14.83 -19.68 7.80
CA ILE A 83 -13.58 -19.22 8.41
C ILE A 83 -13.04 -17.96 7.74
N ILE A 84 -12.09 -17.33 8.40
CA ILE A 84 -11.20 -16.30 7.83
C ILE A 84 -9.82 -16.91 7.63
N ILE A 85 -9.25 -16.78 6.43
CA ILE A 85 -7.89 -17.23 6.16
C ILE A 85 -6.93 -16.04 6.24
N VAL A 86 -5.81 -16.20 6.95
CA VAL A 86 -4.68 -15.27 6.94
C VAL A 86 -3.48 -16.02 6.35
N GLY A 87 -3.09 -15.64 5.12
CA GLY A 87 -2.01 -16.30 4.37
C GLY A 87 -0.76 -15.44 4.25
N HIS A 88 0.42 -15.99 4.54
CA HIS A 88 1.70 -15.34 4.32
C HIS A 88 2.39 -15.93 3.10
N SER A 89 2.98 -15.08 2.24
CA SER A 89 3.75 -15.54 1.08
C SER A 89 2.91 -16.48 0.20
N MET A 90 3.44 -17.65 -0.16
CA MET A 90 2.73 -18.68 -0.93
C MET A 90 1.45 -19.16 -0.24
N GLY A 91 1.35 -19.08 1.10
CA GLY A 91 0.11 -19.39 1.81
C GLY A 91 -1.08 -18.50 1.41
N GLY A 92 -0.83 -17.29 0.92
CA GLY A 92 -1.87 -16.45 0.32
C GLY A 92 -2.35 -16.96 -1.05
N ILE A 93 -1.47 -17.59 -1.82
CA ILE A 93 -1.84 -18.23 -3.10
C ILE A 93 -2.58 -19.53 -2.84
N VAL A 94 -2.11 -20.35 -1.90
CA VAL A 94 -2.84 -21.53 -1.42
C VAL A 94 -4.27 -21.16 -1.02
N ALA A 95 -4.43 -20.09 -0.21
CA ALA A 95 -5.75 -19.61 0.22
C ALA A 95 -6.68 -19.25 -0.94
N ARG A 96 -6.16 -18.66 -2.04
CA ARG A 96 -6.94 -18.41 -3.25
C ARG A 96 -7.24 -19.68 -4.04
N THR A 97 -6.30 -20.60 -4.06
CA THR A 97 -6.41 -21.86 -4.78
C THR A 97 -7.47 -22.76 -4.15
N THR A 98 -7.65 -22.73 -2.82
CA THR A 98 -8.68 -23.54 -2.15
C THR A 98 -10.07 -23.36 -2.75
N LEU A 99 -10.42 -22.15 -3.19
CA LEU A 99 -11.72 -21.84 -3.76
C LEU A 99 -11.89 -22.36 -5.20
N THR A 100 -10.82 -22.80 -5.84
CA THR A 100 -10.82 -23.38 -7.19
C THR A 100 -10.88 -24.90 -7.19
N MET A 101 -10.67 -25.53 -6.02
CA MET A 101 -10.54 -26.98 -5.87
C MET A 101 -11.90 -27.66 -5.84
N ALA A 102 -11.96 -28.91 -6.35
CA ALA A 102 -13.19 -29.71 -6.40
C ALA A 102 -13.75 -30.05 -5.00
N ASN A 103 -12.88 -30.15 -3.99
CA ASN A 103 -13.26 -30.43 -2.60
C ASN A 103 -13.61 -29.17 -1.79
N TYR A 104 -13.69 -27.99 -2.44
CA TYR A 104 -14.10 -26.75 -1.77
C TYR A 104 -15.57 -26.83 -1.33
N GLN A 105 -15.81 -26.63 -0.06
CA GLN A 105 -17.15 -26.50 0.48
C GLN A 105 -17.66 -25.06 0.26
N ALA A 106 -18.70 -24.90 -0.52
CA ALA A 106 -19.24 -23.58 -0.84
C ALA A 106 -19.54 -22.75 0.41
N ASN A 107 -19.11 -21.48 0.40
CA ASN A 107 -19.27 -20.50 1.49
C ASN A 107 -18.48 -20.82 2.78
N SER A 108 -17.58 -21.81 2.79
CA SER A 108 -16.73 -22.10 3.96
C SER A 108 -15.62 -21.06 4.17
N VAL A 109 -15.30 -20.24 3.18
CA VAL A 109 -14.34 -19.13 3.26
C VAL A 109 -15.02 -17.85 2.80
N ASN A 110 -15.06 -16.83 3.64
CA ASN A 110 -15.65 -15.54 3.29
C ASN A 110 -14.67 -14.37 3.29
N THR A 111 -13.52 -14.50 3.93
CA THR A 111 -12.49 -13.46 4.04
C THR A 111 -11.12 -14.06 3.93
N ILE A 112 -10.29 -13.49 3.07
CA ILE A 112 -8.89 -13.84 2.90
C ILE A 112 -8.08 -12.57 3.10
N ILE A 113 -7.13 -12.60 4.03
CA ILE A 113 -6.12 -11.55 4.23
C ILE A 113 -4.76 -12.15 3.91
N THR A 114 -4.02 -11.53 3.02
CA THR A 114 -2.71 -12.03 2.61
C THR A 114 -1.61 -11.02 2.95
N MET A 115 -0.45 -11.52 3.30
CA MET A 115 0.74 -10.75 3.67
C MET A 115 1.88 -11.15 2.75
N SER A 116 2.44 -10.21 2.00
CA SER A 116 3.56 -10.43 1.05
C SER A 116 3.32 -11.62 0.10
N ALA A 117 2.08 -11.81 -0.38
CA ALA A 117 1.72 -12.92 -1.25
C ALA A 117 1.83 -12.55 -2.73
N PRO A 118 2.51 -13.34 -3.56
CA PRO A 118 2.74 -13.05 -4.98
C PRO A 118 1.52 -13.41 -5.84
N HIS A 119 0.44 -12.63 -5.77
CA HIS A 119 -0.84 -12.92 -6.42
C HIS A 119 -0.80 -12.91 -7.95
N SER A 120 -0.05 -11.98 -8.53
CA SER A 120 -0.06 -11.76 -9.97
C SER A 120 0.82 -12.71 -10.76
N LYS A 121 1.96 -13.08 -10.19
CA LYS A 121 2.97 -13.96 -10.80
C LYS A 121 3.65 -14.82 -9.75
N PRO A 122 4.11 -16.05 -10.13
CA PRO A 122 4.94 -16.84 -9.23
C PRO A 122 6.25 -16.09 -8.92
N PRO A 123 6.78 -16.22 -7.70
CA PRO A 123 8.04 -15.58 -7.30
C PRO A 123 9.24 -16.11 -8.09
N VAL A 124 9.11 -17.32 -8.60
CA VAL A 124 10.09 -18.00 -9.45
C VAL A 124 9.33 -18.70 -10.58
N SER A 125 9.79 -18.54 -11.81
CA SER A 125 9.12 -19.03 -13.03
C SER A 125 10.02 -19.97 -13.85
N PHE A 126 10.87 -20.76 -13.19
CA PHE A 126 11.75 -21.71 -13.89
C PHE A 126 11.00 -22.94 -14.41
N GLU A 127 9.92 -23.32 -13.74
CA GLU A 127 9.09 -24.45 -14.13
C GLU A 127 7.81 -23.96 -14.82
N SER A 128 7.48 -24.57 -15.95
CA SER A 128 6.28 -24.20 -16.73
C SER A 128 4.98 -24.53 -15.98
N ASP A 129 5.01 -25.57 -15.13
CA ASP A 129 3.83 -26.06 -14.42
C ASP A 129 3.33 -25.03 -13.38
N VAL A 130 4.22 -24.42 -12.60
CA VAL A 130 3.83 -23.38 -11.66
C VAL A 130 3.23 -22.14 -12.37
N VAL A 131 3.77 -21.78 -13.54
CA VAL A 131 3.24 -20.68 -14.36
C VAL A 131 1.85 -21.04 -14.90
N HIS A 132 1.66 -22.28 -15.35
CA HIS A 132 0.35 -22.76 -15.83
C HIS A 132 -0.70 -22.78 -14.71
N THR A 133 -0.34 -23.30 -13.54
CA THR A 133 -1.20 -23.33 -12.35
C THR A 133 -1.60 -21.92 -11.92
N TYR A 134 -0.67 -20.98 -11.88
CA TYR A 134 -0.98 -19.57 -11.60
C TYR A 134 -1.94 -18.98 -12.62
N LYS A 135 -1.75 -19.28 -13.90
CA LYS A 135 -2.66 -18.81 -14.95
C LYS A 135 -4.08 -19.35 -14.71
N GLN A 136 -4.23 -20.64 -14.46
CA GLN A 136 -5.53 -21.25 -14.19
C GLN A 136 -6.24 -20.62 -12.99
N ILE A 137 -5.52 -20.42 -11.87
CA ILE A 137 -6.08 -19.78 -10.67
C ILE A 137 -6.49 -18.32 -10.97
N ASN A 138 -5.63 -17.57 -11.64
CA ASN A 138 -5.90 -16.17 -11.95
C ASN A 138 -7.07 -16.01 -12.94
N ASP A 139 -7.16 -16.87 -13.93
CA ASP A 139 -8.25 -16.86 -14.90
C ASP A 139 -9.60 -17.22 -14.23
N TYR A 140 -9.62 -18.21 -13.33
CA TYR A 140 -10.81 -18.52 -12.54
C TYR A 140 -11.32 -17.31 -11.75
N TRP A 141 -10.41 -16.59 -11.05
CA TRP A 141 -10.77 -15.41 -10.27
C TRP A 141 -11.30 -14.28 -11.16
N ARG A 142 -10.66 -14.03 -12.31
CA ARG A 142 -11.12 -13.03 -13.27
C ARG A 142 -12.48 -13.39 -13.87
N GLU A 143 -12.66 -14.63 -14.27
CA GLU A 143 -13.91 -15.11 -14.83
C GLU A 143 -15.06 -14.99 -13.85
N ALA A 144 -14.85 -15.32 -12.58
CA ALA A 144 -15.86 -15.15 -11.53
C ALA A 144 -16.39 -13.71 -11.44
N TYR A 145 -15.54 -12.71 -11.62
CA TYR A 145 -15.93 -11.30 -11.58
C TYR A 145 -16.31 -10.71 -12.94
N SER A 146 -16.18 -11.45 -14.02
CA SER A 146 -16.76 -11.09 -15.32
C SER A 146 -18.28 -11.25 -15.34
N GLN A 147 -18.84 -12.04 -14.42
CA GLN A 147 -20.27 -12.26 -14.29
C GLN A 147 -20.97 -11.02 -13.75
N THR A 148 -21.97 -10.54 -14.44
CA THR A 148 -22.75 -9.34 -14.04
C THR A 148 -23.73 -9.61 -12.91
N TRP A 149 -24.10 -10.88 -12.70
CA TRP A 149 -25.13 -11.28 -11.75
C TRP A 149 -24.55 -12.01 -10.54
N ALA A 150 -24.89 -11.55 -9.35
CA ALA A 150 -24.43 -12.13 -8.08
C ALA A 150 -24.64 -13.65 -7.96
N ASN A 151 -25.73 -14.17 -8.52
CA ASN A 151 -26.08 -15.60 -8.45
C ASN A 151 -25.11 -16.50 -9.25
N ASN A 152 -24.41 -15.96 -10.24
CA ASN A 152 -23.48 -16.70 -11.07
C ASN A 152 -22.02 -16.53 -10.64
N ASN A 153 -21.74 -15.67 -9.67
CA ASN A 153 -20.39 -15.45 -9.17
C ASN A 153 -20.15 -16.28 -7.90
N PRO A 154 -19.32 -17.35 -7.96
CA PRO A 154 -19.03 -18.19 -6.80
C PRO A 154 -18.24 -17.44 -5.71
N LEU A 155 -17.57 -16.32 -6.05
CA LEU A 155 -16.78 -15.51 -5.15
C LEU A 155 -17.50 -14.24 -4.65
N TRP A 156 -18.79 -14.09 -4.94
CA TRP A 156 -19.55 -12.87 -4.63
C TRP A 156 -19.51 -12.45 -3.15
N HIS A 157 -19.44 -13.40 -2.25
CA HIS A 157 -19.40 -13.17 -0.80
C HIS A 157 -17.98 -13.09 -0.25
N VAL A 158 -16.96 -13.37 -1.06
CA VAL A 158 -15.55 -13.38 -0.63
C VAL A 158 -14.97 -11.97 -0.63
N THR A 159 -14.20 -11.66 0.41
CA THR A 159 -13.38 -10.45 0.52
C THR A 159 -11.92 -10.85 0.50
N LEU A 160 -11.11 -10.24 -0.38
CA LEU A 160 -9.67 -10.48 -0.47
C LEU A 160 -8.91 -9.18 -0.19
N ILE A 161 -8.09 -9.17 0.85
CA ILE A 161 -7.20 -8.06 1.20
C ILE A 161 -5.76 -8.51 1.02
N SER A 162 -5.02 -7.82 0.15
CA SER A 162 -3.60 -8.09 -0.07
C SER A 162 -2.75 -6.99 0.58
N ILE A 163 -1.84 -7.38 1.49
CA ILE A 163 -0.98 -6.46 2.22
C ILE A 163 0.47 -6.69 1.79
N ALA A 164 1.09 -5.65 1.21
CA ALA A 164 2.46 -5.66 0.71
C ALA A 164 3.44 -5.08 1.71
N GLY A 165 4.64 -5.66 1.79
CA GLY A 165 5.74 -5.16 2.64
C GLY A 165 6.43 -3.90 2.11
N GLY A 166 6.43 -3.70 0.79
CA GLY A 166 7.14 -2.59 0.12
C GLY A 166 8.57 -2.96 -0.27
N SER A 167 9.40 -1.96 -0.51
CA SER A 167 10.78 -2.11 -1.02
C SER A 167 11.73 -2.91 -0.12
N ARG A 168 11.36 -3.15 1.13
CA ARG A 168 12.13 -3.99 2.05
C ARG A 168 11.89 -5.49 1.85
N ASP A 169 10.82 -5.87 1.16
CA ASP A 169 10.56 -7.27 0.83
C ASP A 169 11.43 -7.69 -0.37
N THR A 170 12.56 -8.32 -0.06
CA THR A 170 13.52 -8.81 -1.06
C THR A 170 13.19 -10.23 -1.55
N VAL A 171 12.24 -10.91 -0.93
CA VAL A 171 11.82 -12.27 -1.32
C VAL A 171 10.72 -12.23 -2.37
N VAL A 172 9.67 -11.45 -2.12
CA VAL A 172 8.58 -11.22 -3.07
C VAL A 172 8.57 -9.76 -3.46
N PRO A 173 8.83 -9.42 -4.74
CA PRO A 173 8.64 -8.06 -5.21
C PRO A 173 7.21 -7.60 -4.92
N SER A 174 7.05 -6.47 -4.25
CA SER A 174 5.73 -6.03 -3.78
C SER A 174 4.76 -5.71 -4.90
N ASP A 175 5.23 -5.49 -6.14
CA ASP A 175 4.39 -5.40 -7.34
C ASP A 175 3.57 -6.68 -7.56
N TYR A 176 4.12 -7.85 -7.20
CA TYR A 176 3.45 -9.14 -7.39
C TYR A 176 2.28 -9.34 -6.43
N THR A 177 2.20 -8.55 -5.37
CA THR A 177 1.09 -8.63 -4.41
C THR A 177 -0.20 -7.97 -4.91
N SER A 178 -0.16 -7.23 -6.01
CA SER A 178 -1.33 -6.55 -6.56
C SER A 178 -2.43 -7.54 -6.98
N ILE A 179 -3.65 -7.24 -6.54
CA ILE A 179 -4.87 -7.98 -6.90
C ILE A 179 -5.81 -7.16 -7.77
N SER A 180 -5.43 -5.96 -8.19
CA SER A 180 -6.30 -5.04 -8.94
C SER A 180 -6.79 -5.61 -10.27
N SER A 181 -6.00 -6.50 -10.89
CA SER A 181 -6.37 -7.23 -12.11
C SER A 181 -7.17 -8.52 -11.85
N LEU A 182 -7.40 -8.90 -10.61
CA LEU A 182 -8.00 -10.17 -10.21
C LEU A 182 -9.34 -9.99 -9.50
N VAL A 183 -9.48 -8.90 -8.74
CA VAL A 183 -10.60 -8.64 -7.86
C VAL A 183 -11.02 -7.17 -7.98
N PRO A 184 -12.32 -6.85 -8.16
CA PRO A 184 -12.78 -5.48 -8.18
C PRO A 184 -12.72 -4.85 -6.78
N GLU A 185 -12.61 -3.52 -6.71
CA GLU A 185 -12.52 -2.75 -5.44
C GLU A 185 -13.67 -2.97 -4.46
N THR A 186 -14.81 -3.46 -4.95
CA THR A 186 -15.95 -3.84 -4.11
C THR A 186 -15.74 -5.13 -3.33
N HIS A 187 -14.74 -5.93 -3.70
CA HIS A 187 -14.45 -7.24 -3.11
C HIS A 187 -13.05 -7.36 -2.53
N GLY A 188 -12.13 -6.44 -2.90
CA GLY A 188 -10.78 -6.46 -2.37
C GLY A 188 -9.94 -5.29 -2.84
N PHE A 189 -8.80 -5.11 -2.21
CA PHE A 189 -7.78 -4.12 -2.58
C PHE A 189 -6.41 -4.55 -2.10
N THR A 190 -5.38 -3.97 -2.73
CA THR A 190 -4.00 -4.09 -2.27
C THR A 190 -3.61 -2.85 -1.51
N VAL A 191 -2.93 -3.03 -0.37
CA VAL A 191 -2.42 -1.95 0.47
C VAL A 191 -1.01 -2.27 0.94
N PHE A 192 -0.20 -1.24 1.17
CA PHE A 192 1.15 -1.38 1.68
C PHE A 192 1.19 -1.15 3.19
N THR A 193 2.07 -1.85 3.91
CA THR A 193 2.24 -1.66 5.37
C THR A 193 2.60 -0.23 5.72
N SER A 194 3.29 0.49 4.83
CA SER A 194 3.63 1.91 4.98
C SER A 194 2.42 2.86 4.88
N THR A 195 1.30 2.39 4.32
CA THR A 195 0.04 3.12 4.21
C THR A 195 -0.77 3.04 5.50
N ILE A 196 -0.69 1.90 6.21
CA ILE A 196 -1.56 1.59 7.34
C ILE A 196 -1.32 2.57 8.49
N PRO A 197 -2.36 3.24 9.01
CA PRO A 197 -2.24 4.17 10.14
C PRO A 197 -1.59 3.52 11.35
N ASP A 198 -0.74 4.28 12.05
CA ASP A 198 0.05 3.87 13.23
C ASP A 198 1.09 2.76 12.95
N VAL A 199 1.19 2.28 11.71
CA VAL A 199 2.25 1.35 11.24
C VAL A 199 3.32 2.11 10.47
N TRP A 200 2.97 2.79 9.38
CA TRP A 200 3.78 3.71 8.56
C TRP A 200 5.21 3.25 8.23
N ILE A 201 5.45 1.96 8.14
CA ILE A 201 6.76 1.40 7.84
C ILE A 201 6.66 0.29 6.78
N GLY A 202 7.60 0.29 5.83
CA GLY A 202 7.82 -0.85 4.95
C GLY A 202 8.48 -2.01 5.70
N MET A 203 8.08 -3.23 5.40
CA MET A 203 8.50 -4.47 6.08
C MET A 203 9.19 -5.42 5.13
N ASP A 204 10.19 -6.15 5.63
CA ASP A 204 10.74 -7.30 4.92
C ASP A 204 9.78 -8.49 4.97
N HIS A 205 10.09 -9.53 4.19
CA HIS A 205 9.24 -10.69 4.00
C HIS A 205 8.84 -11.42 5.29
N LEU A 206 9.71 -11.45 6.28
CA LEU A 206 9.45 -12.11 7.55
C LEU A 206 8.91 -11.16 8.62
N SER A 207 9.41 -9.92 8.67
CA SER A 207 9.00 -8.95 9.70
C SER A 207 7.52 -8.61 9.62
N ILE A 208 6.88 -8.72 8.46
CA ILE A 208 5.44 -8.54 8.31
C ILE A 208 4.62 -9.50 9.19
N THR A 209 5.16 -10.66 9.54
CA THR A 209 4.47 -11.65 10.38
C THR A 209 4.56 -11.35 11.88
N TRP A 210 5.57 -10.61 12.33
CA TRP A 210 5.83 -10.40 13.76
C TRP A 210 5.89 -8.93 14.20
N CYS A 211 5.76 -7.97 13.30
CA CYS A 211 5.69 -6.54 13.66
C CYS A 211 4.51 -6.27 14.59
N ASP A 212 4.79 -5.68 15.75
CA ASP A 212 3.79 -5.47 16.82
C ASP A 212 2.67 -4.49 16.40
N GLN A 213 3.04 -3.36 15.80
CA GLN A 213 2.08 -2.35 15.35
C GLN A 213 1.12 -2.94 14.30
N PHE A 214 1.68 -3.68 13.33
CA PHE A 214 0.90 -4.29 12.27
C PHE A 214 -0.02 -5.40 12.78
N ARG A 215 0.47 -6.27 13.68
CA ARG A 215 -0.38 -7.31 14.31
C ARG A 215 -1.57 -6.70 15.05
N LYS A 216 -1.37 -5.59 15.76
CA LYS A 216 -2.45 -4.87 16.45
C LYS A 216 -3.50 -4.36 15.47
N SER A 217 -3.09 -3.79 14.34
CA SER A 217 -4.01 -3.31 13.31
C SER A 217 -4.83 -4.46 12.71
N ILE A 218 -4.19 -5.59 12.36
CA ILE A 218 -4.91 -6.78 11.88
C ILE A 218 -5.91 -7.28 12.91
N VAL A 219 -5.49 -7.47 14.15
CA VAL A 219 -6.37 -8.00 15.22
C VAL A 219 -7.59 -7.11 15.42
N LYS A 220 -7.40 -5.79 15.50
CA LYS A 220 -8.52 -4.85 15.64
C LYS A 220 -9.49 -4.92 14.49
N SER A 221 -9.00 -5.01 13.26
CA SER A 221 -9.87 -5.15 12.07
C SER A 221 -10.64 -6.48 12.07
N LEU A 222 -10.02 -7.59 12.49
CA LEU A 222 -10.68 -8.89 12.61
C LEU A 222 -11.82 -8.85 13.64
N PHE A 223 -11.60 -8.25 14.82
CA PHE A 223 -12.65 -8.11 15.82
C PHE A 223 -13.81 -7.22 15.38
N GLU A 224 -13.56 -6.21 14.55
CA GLU A 224 -14.62 -5.36 14.01
C GLU A 224 -15.40 -6.05 12.87
N VAL A 225 -14.76 -6.96 12.12
CA VAL A 225 -15.37 -7.72 11.02
C VAL A 225 -16.23 -8.88 11.52
N VAL A 226 -15.89 -9.48 12.66
CA VAL A 226 -16.58 -10.64 13.23
C VAL A 226 -17.98 -10.27 13.76
N ASP A 227 -18.97 -11.14 13.50
CA ASP A 227 -20.31 -11.12 14.07
C ASP A 227 -20.73 -12.56 14.39
N VAL A 228 -20.58 -12.97 15.64
CA VAL A 228 -20.87 -14.33 16.11
C VAL A 228 -22.34 -14.71 16.04
N ARG A 229 -23.26 -13.75 15.87
CA ARG A 229 -24.71 -13.99 15.74
C ARG A 229 -25.09 -14.50 14.34
N ARG A 230 -24.15 -14.49 13.40
CA ARG A 230 -24.34 -14.99 12.04
C ARG A 230 -23.67 -16.35 11.87
N ALA A 231 -24.28 -17.26 11.12
CA ALA A 231 -23.66 -18.55 10.79
C ALA A 231 -22.31 -18.37 10.06
N SER A 232 -22.21 -17.36 9.19
CA SER A 232 -20.95 -16.98 8.53
C SER A 232 -19.92 -16.35 9.46
N GLN A 233 -20.22 -16.10 10.72
CA GLN A 233 -19.37 -15.52 11.77
C GLN A 233 -18.77 -14.13 11.41
N THR A 234 -19.21 -13.51 10.33
CA THR A 234 -18.73 -12.20 9.86
C THR A 234 -19.88 -11.32 9.39
N LYS A 235 -19.64 -10.02 9.40
CA LYS A 235 -20.52 -9.01 8.84
C LYS A 235 -20.69 -9.18 7.33
N PRO A 236 -21.72 -8.59 6.70
CA PRO A 236 -21.89 -8.59 5.24
C PRO A 236 -20.65 -8.05 4.51
N ARG A 237 -20.41 -8.53 3.30
CA ARG A 237 -19.22 -8.15 2.50
C ARG A 237 -19.00 -6.63 2.41
N ALA A 238 -20.03 -5.86 2.10
CA ALA A 238 -19.87 -4.40 1.98
C ALA A 238 -19.40 -3.75 3.29
N GLU A 239 -19.91 -4.22 4.42
CA GLU A 239 -19.50 -3.73 5.73
C GLU A 239 -18.08 -4.17 6.08
N ARG A 240 -17.68 -5.41 5.76
CA ARG A 240 -16.30 -5.88 5.92
C ARG A 240 -15.33 -5.03 5.10
N MET A 241 -15.68 -4.72 3.84
CA MET A 241 -14.85 -3.85 2.98
C MET A 241 -14.70 -2.46 3.58
N ARG A 242 -15.78 -1.87 4.13
CA ARG A 242 -15.73 -0.57 4.80
C ARG A 242 -14.80 -0.61 6.01
N ILE A 243 -14.89 -1.67 6.82
CA ILE A 243 -14.02 -1.87 7.99
C ILE A 243 -12.56 -2.00 7.58
N PHE A 244 -12.24 -2.82 6.57
CA PHE A 244 -10.85 -2.97 6.13
C PHE A 244 -10.29 -1.67 5.53
N LYS A 245 -11.09 -0.91 4.77
CA LYS A 245 -10.68 0.41 4.29
C LYS A 245 -10.40 1.37 5.45
N LYS A 246 -11.26 1.40 6.47
CA LYS A 246 -11.08 2.21 7.68
C LYS A 246 -9.77 1.89 8.43
N TRP A 247 -9.40 0.61 8.54
CA TRP A 247 -8.22 0.19 9.29
C TRP A 247 -6.92 0.25 8.50
N TYR A 248 -6.98 0.10 7.18
CA TYR A 248 -5.77 -0.08 6.37
C TYR A 248 -5.47 1.10 5.43
N LEU A 249 -6.44 1.94 5.10
CA LEU A 249 -6.21 3.14 4.30
C LEU A 249 -5.97 4.36 5.20
N THR A 250 -5.29 5.37 4.66
CA THR A 250 -4.94 6.58 5.44
C THR A 250 -6.15 7.47 5.73
N GLY A 251 -7.25 7.34 4.99
CA GLY A 251 -8.37 8.27 4.99
C GLY A 251 -8.21 9.45 4.01
N LEU A 252 -7.06 9.54 3.33
CA LEU A 252 -6.79 10.59 2.32
C LEU A 252 -7.07 10.10 0.90
N GLU A 253 -7.40 8.84 0.72
CA GLU A 253 -7.76 8.25 -0.56
C GLU A 253 -9.15 8.71 -1.02
N SER A 254 -9.37 8.78 -2.34
CA SER A 254 -10.67 9.16 -2.91
C SER A 254 -11.82 8.19 -2.56
N VAL A 255 -11.48 6.98 -2.14
CA VAL A 255 -12.42 5.94 -1.70
C VAL A 255 -12.73 5.99 -0.20
N ALA A 256 -12.14 6.91 0.54
CA ALA A 256 -12.42 7.11 1.96
C ALA A 256 -13.81 7.73 2.13
N GLU A 257 -14.64 7.07 2.92
CA GLU A 257 -15.98 7.57 3.23
C GLU A 257 -15.89 8.65 4.32
N ARG A 258 -16.64 9.76 4.13
CA ARG A 258 -16.84 10.80 5.15
C ARG A 258 -18.15 10.55 5.85
N THR A 259 -18.13 10.56 7.19
CA THR A 259 -19.32 10.26 8.00
C THR A 259 -20.16 11.51 8.29
N LEU A 260 -19.57 12.70 8.17
CA LEU A 260 -20.21 13.97 8.53
C LEU A 260 -21.58 14.18 7.85
N ALA A 261 -21.67 13.89 6.55
CA ALA A 261 -22.91 14.05 5.79
C ALA A 261 -24.04 13.10 6.25
N GLN A 262 -23.69 11.95 6.82
CA GLN A 262 -24.63 10.92 7.27
C GLN A 262 -25.12 11.13 8.70
N LYS A 263 -24.50 12.06 9.44
CA LYS A 263 -24.85 12.34 10.84
C LYS A 263 -25.96 13.36 10.96
N GLU A 264 -26.80 13.15 11.97
CA GLU A 264 -27.72 14.19 12.44
C GLU A 264 -27.00 15.15 13.39
N PRO A 265 -27.42 16.42 13.46
CA PRO A 265 -26.91 17.36 14.44
C PRO A 265 -27.14 16.80 15.86
N SER A 266 -26.07 16.60 16.62
CA SER A 266 -26.13 16.02 17.98
C SER A 266 -25.73 17.01 19.05
N THR A 267 -25.18 18.16 18.69
CA THR A 267 -24.66 19.16 19.61
C THR A 267 -25.30 20.53 19.32
N MET A 268 -25.80 21.18 20.36
CA MET A 268 -26.22 22.58 20.28
C MET A 268 -25.09 23.44 20.87
N LEU A 269 -24.65 24.44 20.14
CA LEU A 269 -23.67 25.42 20.56
C LEU A 269 -24.36 26.75 20.77
N THR A 270 -24.26 27.30 21.98
CA THR A 270 -24.75 28.66 22.30
C THR A 270 -23.55 29.60 22.27
N LEU A 271 -23.67 30.70 21.54
CA LEU A 271 -22.61 31.70 21.42
C LEU A 271 -22.71 32.68 22.58
N GLU A 272 -21.65 32.79 23.37
CA GLU A 272 -21.50 33.81 24.43
C GLU A 272 -20.42 34.81 23.99
N ASP A 273 -20.70 36.09 24.16
CA ASP A 273 -19.83 37.17 23.63
C ASP A 273 -18.42 37.19 24.24
N GLU A 274 -18.23 36.66 25.46
CA GLU A 274 -16.94 36.72 26.14
C GLU A 274 -15.99 35.55 25.77
N SER A 275 -16.52 34.41 25.29
CA SER A 275 -15.71 33.19 24.97
C SER A 275 -15.72 32.86 23.47
N THR A 276 -16.33 33.68 22.63
CA THR A 276 -16.48 33.38 21.20
C THR A 276 -15.71 34.38 20.33
N THR A 277 -14.77 33.84 19.55
CA THR A 277 -14.04 34.63 18.55
C THR A 277 -14.51 34.27 17.14
N ILE A 278 -15.04 35.20 16.39
CA ILE A 278 -15.43 35.00 14.98
C ILE A 278 -14.32 35.54 14.08
N LEU A 279 -13.72 34.65 13.26
CA LEU A 279 -12.69 35.01 12.31
C LEU A 279 -13.29 35.68 11.08
N SER A 280 -12.52 36.56 10.41
CA SER A 280 -12.87 37.08 9.11
C SER A 280 -12.86 35.98 8.05
N GLN A 281 -13.72 36.12 7.03
CA GLN A 281 -13.78 35.16 5.93
C GLN A 281 -12.41 35.00 5.25
N GLY A 282 -11.93 33.74 5.09
CA GLY A 282 -10.63 33.43 4.50
C GLY A 282 -9.45 33.61 5.44
N GLN A 283 -9.68 34.09 6.66
CA GLN A 283 -8.63 34.15 7.68
C GLN A 283 -8.29 32.74 8.19
N ARG A 284 -6.99 32.49 8.39
CA ARG A 284 -6.46 31.26 8.97
C ARG A 284 -6.54 31.32 10.50
N LEU A 285 -7.00 30.25 11.13
CA LEU A 285 -6.91 30.05 12.57
C LEU A 285 -5.54 29.47 12.92
N VAL A 286 -4.85 30.11 13.84
CA VAL A 286 -3.57 29.63 14.39
C VAL A 286 -3.59 29.77 15.90
N LEU A 287 -3.67 28.67 16.62
CA LEU A 287 -3.53 28.63 18.08
C LEU A 287 -2.17 27.98 18.38
N ARG A 288 -1.34 28.62 19.21
CA ARG A 288 -0.02 28.13 19.58
C ARG A 288 0.04 27.51 20.99
N GLU A 289 -0.94 27.81 21.78
CA GLU A 289 -1.13 27.33 23.15
C GLU A 289 -2.62 27.18 23.40
N LEU A 290 -3.02 26.21 24.20
CA LEU A 290 -4.40 25.87 24.51
C LEU A 290 -4.62 25.95 26.03
N GLY A 291 -5.89 26.13 26.47
CA GLY A 291 -6.27 26.11 27.88
C GLY A 291 -5.91 27.38 28.66
N HIS A 292 -5.88 28.53 28.02
CA HIS A 292 -5.58 29.80 28.67
C HIS A 292 -6.77 30.40 29.46
N HIS A 293 -7.99 30.06 29.09
CA HIS A 293 -9.19 30.55 29.74
C HIS A 293 -9.78 29.51 30.69
N HIS A 294 -10.56 29.95 31.69
CA HIS A 294 -11.21 29.06 32.66
C HIS A 294 -12.44 28.32 32.12
N GLY A 295 -12.78 28.51 30.84
CA GLY A 295 -13.88 27.86 30.14
C GLY A 295 -13.47 27.48 28.71
N PRO A 296 -14.36 26.80 27.95
CA PRO A 296 -14.09 26.45 26.56
C PRO A 296 -14.02 27.72 25.69
N ASP A 297 -12.92 27.88 24.96
CA ASP A 297 -12.76 28.93 23.96
C ASP A 297 -13.28 28.47 22.59
N ILE A 298 -14.17 29.26 21.99
CA ILE A 298 -14.83 28.94 20.72
C ILE A 298 -14.31 29.85 19.61
N HIS A 299 -13.73 29.23 18.57
CA HIS A 299 -13.28 29.94 17.40
C HIS A 299 -14.16 29.54 16.20
N LEU A 300 -14.88 30.51 15.63
CA LEU A 300 -15.76 30.31 14.48
C LEU A 300 -15.07 30.72 13.17
N LEU A 301 -14.93 29.80 12.24
CA LEU A 301 -14.46 30.06 10.89
C LEU A 301 -15.68 30.07 9.94
N PRO A 302 -16.04 31.22 9.31
CA PRO A 302 -17.12 31.25 8.33
C PRO A 302 -16.78 30.39 7.12
N ILE A 303 -17.71 29.51 6.73
CA ILE A 303 -17.58 28.71 5.51
C ILE A 303 -17.79 29.60 4.31
N PRO A 304 -16.92 29.58 3.28
CA PRO A 304 -17.07 30.37 2.08
C PRO A 304 -18.40 30.09 1.38
N PRO A 305 -19.05 31.12 0.76
CA PRO A 305 -20.32 30.93 0.09
C PRO A 305 -20.20 29.96 -1.08
N GLN A 306 -21.29 29.26 -1.36
CA GLN A 306 -21.37 28.35 -2.50
C GLN A 306 -21.20 29.11 -3.84
N GLY A 307 -20.60 28.43 -4.82
CA GLY A 307 -20.29 29.01 -6.13
C GLY A 307 -18.81 29.29 -6.36
N VAL A 308 -17.97 29.21 -5.31
CA VAL A 308 -16.50 29.20 -5.43
C VAL A 308 -16.07 27.75 -5.46
N SER A 309 -16.07 27.14 -6.65
CA SER A 309 -15.62 25.74 -6.82
C SER A 309 -14.14 25.59 -6.47
N GLY A 310 -13.80 24.49 -5.84
CA GLY A 310 -12.39 24.08 -5.61
C GLY A 310 -11.76 24.58 -4.30
N LYS A 311 -12.56 25.07 -3.34
CA LYS A 311 -12.04 25.34 -1.98
C LYS A 311 -12.11 24.08 -1.11
N LYS A 312 -11.12 23.95 -0.23
CA LYS A 312 -11.01 22.86 0.76
C LYS A 312 -10.82 23.43 2.15
N PHE A 313 -11.51 22.84 3.12
CA PHE A 313 -11.22 23.03 4.54
C PHE A 313 -10.15 22.03 4.96
N THR A 314 -9.14 22.51 5.69
CA THR A 314 -8.10 21.66 6.29
C THR A 314 -7.83 22.11 7.73
N LEU A 315 -7.70 21.14 8.63
CA LEU A 315 -7.29 21.35 10.02
C LEU A 315 -6.20 20.35 10.39
N LEU A 316 -5.14 20.82 11.03
CA LEU A 316 -4.05 20.00 11.57
C LEU A 316 -3.76 20.43 13.02
N THR A 317 -3.56 19.44 13.89
CA THR A 317 -3.27 19.68 15.31
C THR A 317 -2.45 18.52 15.91
N ASP A 318 -1.68 18.79 16.95
CA ASP A 318 -1.02 17.78 17.78
C ASP A 318 -1.92 17.24 18.89
N GLN A 319 -3.17 17.76 19.00
CA GLN A 319 -4.15 17.33 19.98
C GLN A 319 -5.09 16.28 19.40
N GLY A 320 -5.68 15.44 20.28
CA GLY A 320 -6.75 14.52 19.88
C GLY A 320 -8.09 15.22 19.84
N LEU A 321 -8.86 14.86 18.83
CA LEU A 321 -10.20 15.37 18.70
C LEU A 321 -11.15 14.72 19.72
N ASP A 322 -12.07 15.52 20.26
CA ASP A 322 -13.08 15.04 21.21
C ASP A 322 -14.20 14.31 20.48
N LYS A 323 -14.22 12.98 20.62
CA LYS A 323 -15.34 12.13 20.21
C LYS A 323 -16.45 12.24 21.23
N THR A 324 -17.69 12.25 20.81
CA THR A 324 -18.89 12.42 21.66
C THR A 324 -18.79 11.54 22.92
N GLY A 325 -18.62 12.16 24.10
CA GLY A 325 -18.39 11.46 25.36
C GLY A 325 -16.94 11.06 25.65
N GLY A 326 -15.96 11.52 24.86
CA GLY A 326 -14.53 11.20 24.97
C GLY A 326 -13.73 12.20 25.81
N GLN A 327 -12.44 11.92 25.98
CA GLN A 327 -11.48 12.74 26.75
C GLN A 327 -10.62 13.66 25.84
N GLY A 328 -11.10 14.05 24.67
CA GLY A 328 -10.36 14.94 23.76
C GLY A 328 -10.32 16.38 24.26
N SER A 329 -9.17 17.06 24.10
CA SER A 329 -8.99 18.46 24.48
C SER A 329 -9.48 19.45 23.43
N LEU A 330 -9.80 18.99 22.22
CA LEU A 330 -10.18 19.82 21.08
C LEU A 330 -11.48 19.32 20.42
N GLY A 331 -12.51 20.18 20.39
CA GLY A 331 -13.75 19.92 19.65
C GLY A 331 -13.71 20.58 18.28
N VAL A 332 -14.15 19.85 17.24
CA VAL A 332 -14.33 20.41 15.88
C VAL A 332 -15.74 20.09 15.41
N LEU A 333 -16.54 21.12 15.25
CA LEU A 333 -17.95 21.01 14.92
C LEU A 333 -18.26 21.77 13.62
N PHE A 334 -19.13 21.21 12.78
CA PHE A 334 -19.72 21.89 11.63
C PHE A 334 -21.13 22.33 11.97
N CYS A 335 -21.37 23.63 11.93
CA CYS A 335 -22.54 24.26 12.54
C CYS A 335 -23.41 25.02 11.52
N SER A 336 -24.71 24.92 11.73
CA SER A 336 -25.73 25.65 10.99
C SER A 336 -26.54 26.54 11.96
N VAL A 337 -26.93 27.72 11.51
CA VAL A 337 -27.82 28.60 12.31
C VAL A 337 -29.17 27.91 12.47
N PHE A 338 -29.60 27.72 13.69
CA PHE A 338 -30.89 27.12 13.97
C PHE A 338 -31.99 28.21 13.79
N PRO A 339 -32.94 28.04 12.83
CA PRO A 339 -34.00 29.01 12.68
C PRO A 339 -34.93 28.94 13.90
N LEU A 340 -35.01 30.02 14.68
CA LEU A 340 -36.03 30.21 15.69
C LEU A 340 -37.38 30.41 14.99
N HIS A 341 -38.17 29.33 14.87
CA HIS A 341 -39.58 29.46 14.47
C HIS A 341 -40.39 29.71 15.75
N ASP A 342 -40.93 30.92 15.86
CA ASP A 342 -41.91 31.25 16.88
C ASP A 342 -43.07 30.23 16.86
N GLY A 343 -43.21 29.45 17.94
CA GLY A 343 -44.47 28.85 18.33
C GLY A 343 -44.77 27.40 18.03
N LYS A 344 -43.79 26.52 17.71
CA LYS A 344 -43.99 25.08 17.79
C LYS A 344 -42.80 24.37 18.45
N SER A 345 -43.06 23.76 19.61
CA SER A 345 -42.12 22.90 20.28
C SER A 345 -41.73 21.74 19.36
N SER A 346 -40.54 21.74 18.79
CA SER A 346 -39.98 20.60 18.07
C SER A 346 -39.48 19.57 19.08
N SER A 347 -40.34 18.62 19.44
CA SER A 347 -40.07 17.50 20.34
C SER A 347 -39.29 16.37 19.69
N ALA A 348 -38.52 16.62 18.63
CA ALA A 348 -37.94 15.54 17.82
C ALA A 348 -36.41 15.53 17.67
N LEU A 349 -35.66 16.41 18.35
CA LEU A 349 -34.20 16.34 18.34
C LEU A 349 -33.71 15.89 19.72
N SER A 350 -33.35 14.63 19.84
CA SER A 350 -32.60 14.10 21.00
C SER A 350 -31.19 14.68 20.93
N MET A 351 -30.98 15.84 21.59
CA MET A 351 -29.65 16.46 21.69
C MET A 351 -28.91 15.86 22.89
N ASN A 352 -27.78 15.24 22.63
CA ASN A 352 -26.98 14.56 23.65
C ASN A 352 -26.08 15.50 24.45
N MET A 353 -25.93 16.78 24.04
CA MET A 353 -25.08 17.73 24.76
C MET A 353 -25.59 19.17 24.54
N ASP A 354 -25.97 19.82 25.61
CA ASP A 354 -26.27 21.24 25.64
C ASP A 354 -25.11 21.97 26.36
N LEU A 355 -24.36 22.76 25.61
CA LEU A 355 -23.27 23.61 26.14
C LEU A 355 -23.79 24.99 26.61
N SER A 356 -25.10 25.18 26.70
CA SER A 356 -25.74 26.46 26.98
C SER A 356 -25.76 26.86 28.47
N GLY A 357 -25.12 27.94 28.79
CA GLY A 357 -25.48 28.79 29.95
C GLY A 357 -26.66 29.69 29.62
N GLY A 358 -27.73 29.55 30.33
CA GLY A 358 -29.07 30.01 30.01
C GLY A 358 -29.34 31.52 29.84
N ASN A 359 -29.03 32.12 28.68
CA ASN A 359 -29.53 33.43 28.27
C ASN A 359 -30.48 33.30 27.08
N ALA A 360 -31.68 33.88 27.18
CA ALA A 360 -32.77 33.72 26.22
C ALA A 360 -32.53 34.40 24.85
N ASP A 361 -31.55 35.31 24.74
CA ASP A 361 -31.24 36.07 23.51
C ASP A 361 -29.98 35.56 22.78
N ALA A 362 -29.36 34.44 23.23
CA ALA A 362 -28.14 33.92 22.62
C ALA A 362 -28.43 33.20 21.30
N THR A 363 -27.60 33.46 20.27
CA THR A 363 -27.67 32.76 19.00
C THR A 363 -27.28 31.27 19.19
N ARG A 364 -28.14 30.35 18.76
CA ARG A 364 -27.94 28.91 18.85
C ARG A 364 -27.58 28.32 17.52
N LEU A 365 -26.57 27.48 17.50
CA LEU A 365 -26.12 26.74 16.35
C LEU A 365 -26.37 25.23 16.53
N ALA A 366 -26.91 24.56 15.52
CA ALA A 366 -27.02 23.12 15.46
C ALA A 366 -25.77 22.55 14.79
N CYS A 367 -25.05 21.66 15.46
CA CYS A 367 -23.71 21.25 15.06
C CYS A 367 -23.57 19.73 14.94
N LYS A 368 -22.75 19.30 13.98
CA LYS A 368 -22.29 17.91 13.79
C LYS A 368 -20.82 17.80 14.18
N ASN A 369 -20.46 16.75 14.93
CA ASN A 369 -19.07 16.52 15.36
C ASN A 369 -18.26 15.83 14.24
N ALA A 370 -17.10 16.40 13.89
CA ALA A 370 -16.20 15.93 12.85
C ALA A 370 -15.19 14.87 13.35
N ALA A 371 -15.12 14.60 14.64
CA ALA A 371 -14.05 13.75 15.22
C ALA A 371 -14.02 12.31 14.71
N ASP A 372 -15.13 11.78 14.15
CA ASP A 372 -15.12 10.43 13.56
C ASP A 372 -14.45 10.37 12.20
N ASP A 373 -14.31 11.52 11.52
CA ASP A 373 -13.58 11.63 10.26
C ASP A 373 -12.10 12.03 10.46
N GLU A 374 -11.61 11.92 11.72
CA GLU A 374 -10.22 12.17 12.09
C GLU A 374 -9.26 11.26 11.31
N ILE A 375 -8.30 11.87 10.65
CA ILE A 375 -7.21 11.20 9.94
C ILE A 375 -5.95 11.31 10.80
N HIS A 376 -5.32 10.18 11.11
CA HIS A 376 -4.06 10.17 11.81
C HIS A 376 -2.90 10.37 10.83
N LEU A 377 -2.05 11.36 11.07
CA LEU A 377 -0.80 11.59 10.36
C LEU A 377 0.39 11.41 11.30
N PRO A 378 1.54 10.91 10.81
CA PRO A 378 2.74 10.82 11.64
C PRO A 378 3.16 12.18 12.16
N ALA A 379 3.49 12.28 13.44
CA ALA A 379 3.96 13.52 14.03
C ALA A 379 5.31 13.92 13.43
N SER A 380 5.36 15.11 12.84
CA SER A 380 6.58 15.66 12.23
C SER A 380 7.09 16.85 13.02
N THR A 381 8.10 16.61 13.85
CA THR A 381 8.80 17.61 14.66
C THR A 381 10.24 17.72 14.18
N HIS A 382 10.96 18.76 14.61
CA HIS A 382 12.40 18.92 14.28
C HIS A 382 13.28 17.79 14.81
N THR A 383 12.77 17.00 15.78
CA THR A 383 13.46 15.85 16.38
C THR A 383 12.95 14.51 15.85
N SER A 384 11.91 14.50 15.03
CA SER A 384 11.40 13.26 14.44
C SER A 384 12.35 12.70 13.41
N HIS A 385 12.59 11.39 13.47
CA HIS A 385 13.46 10.66 12.55
C HIS A 385 12.65 9.67 11.68
N HIS A 386 11.61 9.08 12.23
CA HIS A 386 10.80 8.07 11.57
C HIS A 386 9.29 8.32 11.75
N PRO A 387 8.46 7.98 10.74
CA PRO A 387 7.01 8.15 10.83
C PRO A 387 6.36 7.29 11.94
N TYR A 388 7.01 6.20 12.33
CA TYR A 388 6.55 5.24 13.36
C TYR A 388 7.14 5.52 14.75
N ASP A 389 7.78 6.67 14.96
CA ASP A 389 8.23 7.09 16.30
C ASP A 389 7.05 7.11 17.27
N ARG A 390 7.30 6.74 18.54
CA ARG A 390 6.24 6.63 19.58
C ARG A 390 5.68 7.97 20.05
N THR A 391 5.70 8.98 19.21
CA THR A 391 5.05 10.26 19.43
C THR A 391 3.58 10.17 19.07
N ARG A 392 2.73 10.92 19.75
CA ARG A 392 1.30 10.98 19.43
C ARG A 392 1.13 11.45 17.97
N PRO A 393 0.34 10.76 17.15
CA PRO A 393 0.04 11.20 15.80
C PRO A 393 -0.60 12.59 15.77
N PHE A 394 -0.45 13.32 14.69
CA PHE A 394 -1.23 14.51 14.43
C PHE A 394 -2.64 14.11 14.01
N SER A 395 -3.62 14.89 14.46
CA SER A 395 -5.02 14.79 14.03
C SER A 395 -5.23 15.73 12.85
N TYR A 396 -5.76 15.20 11.75
CA TYR A 396 -6.00 15.94 10.52
C TYR A 396 -7.45 15.78 10.06
N LEU A 397 -8.05 16.86 9.60
CA LEU A 397 -9.36 16.87 8.95
C LEU A 397 -9.25 17.55 7.60
N GLN A 398 -9.97 17.00 6.60
CA GLN A 398 -10.06 17.58 5.27
C GLN A 398 -11.47 17.35 4.71
N TYR A 399 -12.08 18.42 4.22
CA TYR A 399 -13.39 18.40 3.55
C TYR A 399 -13.34 19.26 2.32
N ASP A 400 -13.97 18.81 1.24
CA ASP A 400 -14.27 19.66 0.10
C ASP A 400 -15.45 20.60 0.46
N LEU A 401 -15.51 21.77 -0.17
CA LEU A 401 -16.58 22.73 0.14
C LEU A 401 -17.98 22.14 -0.14
N GLU A 402 -18.05 21.21 -1.09
CA GLU A 402 -19.27 20.47 -1.45
C GLU A 402 -19.80 19.60 -0.30
N ASP A 403 -18.92 19.07 0.54
CA ASP A 403 -19.30 18.28 1.72
C ASP A 403 -19.90 19.16 2.86
N LEU A 404 -19.69 20.47 2.78
CA LEU A 404 -20.03 21.45 3.83
C LEU A 404 -21.22 22.35 3.46
N VAL A 405 -21.96 22.02 2.41
CA VAL A 405 -23.05 22.83 1.84
C VAL A 405 -24.13 23.19 2.87
N GLU A 406 -24.41 22.30 3.81
CA GLU A 406 -25.43 22.48 4.85
C GLU A 406 -24.98 23.37 6.02
N HIS A 407 -23.69 23.73 6.08
CA HIS A 407 -23.10 24.40 7.24
C HIS A 407 -22.66 25.83 6.91
N GLN A 408 -22.72 26.73 7.89
CA GLN A 408 -22.27 28.11 7.77
C GLN A 408 -20.94 28.36 8.49
N PHE A 409 -20.65 27.60 9.53
CA PHE A 409 -19.47 27.81 10.35
C PHE A 409 -18.76 26.48 10.66
N VAL A 410 -17.44 26.54 10.78
CA VAL A 410 -16.63 25.53 11.48
C VAL A 410 -16.32 26.09 12.86
N ALA A 411 -16.74 25.42 13.92
CA ALA A 411 -16.41 25.77 15.30
C ALA A 411 -15.24 24.91 15.77
N VAL A 412 -14.14 25.54 16.13
CA VAL A 412 -13.00 24.92 16.81
C VAL A 412 -13.05 25.31 18.27
N ILE A 413 -13.21 24.34 19.15
CA ILE A 413 -13.46 24.55 20.58
C ILE A 413 -12.26 24.00 21.37
N ASP A 414 -11.54 24.91 22.03
CA ASP A 414 -10.53 24.54 23.00
C ASP A 414 -11.21 24.16 24.34
N LYS A 415 -11.09 22.89 24.71
CA LYS A 415 -11.64 22.30 25.94
C LYS A 415 -10.55 22.01 26.98
N ALA A 416 -9.32 22.48 26.77
CA ALA A 416 -8.24 22.22 27.69
C ALA A 416 -8.45 22.93 29.02
N HIS A 417 -8.41 22.19 30.12
CA HIS A 417 -8.62 22.74 31.48
C HIS A 417 -7.37 23.40 32.10
N ALA A 418 -6.21 23.24 31.45
CA ALA A 418 -4.95 23.82 31.91
C ALA A 418 -4.09 24.22 30.70
N PRO A 419 -3.25 25.25 30.81
CA PRO A 419 -2.36 25.68 29.74
C PRO A 419 -1.48 24.52 29.23
N THR A 420 -1.60 24.24 27.94
CA THR A 420 -0.80 23.20 27.25
C THR A 420 -0.09 23.80 26.06
N LYS A 421 1.08 23.26 25.71
CA LYS A 421 1.84 23.67 24.52
C LYS A 421 1.26 23.13 23.20
N GLY A 422 0.00 22.67 23.23
CA GLY A 422 -0.72 22.21 22.04
C GLY A 422 -0.93 23.32 21.02
N TRP A 423 -1.07 22.94 19.76
CA TRP A 423 -1.34 23.90 18.69
C TRP A 423 -2.45 23.40 17.76
N VAL A 424 -3.11 24.35 17.11
CA VAL A 424 -4.14 24.11 16.07
C VAL A 424 -3.90 25.03 14.89
N LEU A 425 -4.01 24.48 13.70
CA LEU A 425 -3.96 25.20 12.44
C LEU A 425 -5.16 24.80 11.60
N ALA A 426 -6.02 25.77 11.23
CA ALA A 426 -7.17 25.52 10.38
C ALA A 426 -7.32 26.63 9.32
N GLU A 427 -7.67 26.23 8.09
CA GLU A 427 -7.82 27.17 6.98
C GLU A 427 -8.76 26.66 5.88
N PHE A 428 -9.28 27.60 5.11
CA PHE A 428 -9.86 27.34 3.79
C PHE A 428 -8.85 27.74 2.72
N SER A 429 -8.46 26.80 1.85
CA SER A 429 -7.51 27.02 0.77
C SER A 429 -8.13 26.76 -0.60
N ASP A 430 -7.67 27.47 -1.62
CA ASP A 430 -8.07 27.23 -3.01
C ASP A 430 -7.27 26.05 -3.60
N SER A 431 -7.94 25.19 -4.35
CA SER A 431 -7.28 24.05 -5.02
C SER A 431 -6.25 24.51 -6.06
N SER A 432 -6.41 25.72 -6.64
CA SER A 432 -5.44 26.32 -7.55
C SER A 432 -4.10 26.64 -6.87
N ASP A 433 -4.15 27.02 -5.60
CA ASP A 433 -2.96 27.37 -4.82
C ASP A 433 -2.33 26.17 -4.13
N SER A 434 -3.15 25.14 -3.90
CA SER A 434 -2.75 23.90 -3.21
C SER A 434 -2.30 22.79 -4.15
N MET A 435 -2.65 22.82 -5.46
CA MET A 435 -2.37 21.74 -6.40
C MET A 435 -1.45 22.20 -7.54
N ILE A 436 -0.31 21.54 -7.69
CA ILE A 436 0.65 21.74 -8.76
C ILE A 436 0.70 20.48 -9.63
N ARG A 437 0.46 20.58 -10.91
CA ARG A 437 0.60 19.48 -11.85
C ARG A 437 1.84 19.66 -12.72
N ALA A 438 2.82 18.78 -12.56
CA ALA A 438 4.02 18.78 -13.40
C ALA A 438 3.70 18.19 -14.79
N ARG A 439 4.02 18.95 -15.84
CA ARG A 439 3.81 18.55 -17.25
C ARG A 439 5.11 18.03 -17.88
N MET A 440 5.91 17.30 -17.13
CA MET A 440 7.20 16.79 -17.59
C MET A 440 7.07 15.30 -17.92
N GLY A 441 7.56 14.89 -19.09
CA GLY A 441 7.68 13.50 -19.46
C GLY A 441 8.89 12.82 -18.82
N LEU A 442 8.94 11.49 -18.85
CA LEU A 442 10.01 10.68 -18.25
C LEU A 442 11.39 11.03 -18.79
N GLY A 443 11.54 11.27 -20.10
CA GLY A 443 12.81 11.67 -20.71
C GLY A 443 13.35 13.00 -20.17
N GLY A 444 12.48 13.99 -19.94
CA GLY A 444 12.86 15.26 -19.32
C GLY A 444 13.31 15.09 -17.86
N LEU A 445 12.63 14.21 -17.13
CA LEU A 445 12.98 13.90 -15.75
C LEU A 445 14.35 13.20 -15.64
N LEU A 446 14.63 12.24 -16.54
CA LEU A 446 15.91 11.54 -16.62
C LEU A 446 17.08 12.46 -16.97
N SER A 447 16.85 13.47 -17.84
CA SER A 447 17.90 14.35 -18.33
C SER A 447 18.18 15.54 -17.42
N ALA A 448 17.13 16.19 -16.89
CA ALA A 448 17.24 17.47 -16.17
C ALA A 448 16.72 17.42 -14.73
N GLY A 449 15.95 16.38 -14.36
CA GLY A 449 15.20 16.37 -13.11
C GLY A 449 14.03 17.36 -13.11
N LEU A 450 13.28 17.40 -12.01
CA LEU A 450 12.18 18.34 -11.80
C LEU A 450 12.52 19.29 -10.67
N LYS A 451 12.35 20.59 -10.92
CA LYS A 451 12.45 21.63 -9.89
C LYS A 451 11.14 22.36 -9.77
N VAL A 452 10.59 22.40 -8.56
CA VAL A 452 9.36 23.14 -8.21
C VAL A 452 9.66 24.07 -7.06
N ARG A 453 9.27 25.35 -7.20
CA ARG A 453 9.38 26.35 -6.13
C ARG A 453 8.01 26.66 -5.59
N LEU A 454 7.82 26.49 -4.29
CA LEU A 454 6.63 26.88 -3.56
C LEU A 454 6.82 28.27 -2.95
N PRO A 455 5.83 29.19 -3.10
CA PRO A 455 5.93 30.53 -2.53
C PRO A 455 5.86 30.51 -1.00
N ALA A 456 6.22 31.65 -0.37
CA ALA A 456 6.10 31.80 1.08
C ALA A 456 4.62 31.84 1.53
N SER A 457 3.76 32.49 0.74
CA SER A 457 2.31 32.58 1.00
C SER A 457 1.58 31.34 0.44
N ARG A 458 1.94 30.15 0.91
CA ARG A 458 1.27 28.90 0.49
C ARG A 458 0.27 28.42 1.53
N PRO A 459 -0.70 27.55 1.16
CA PRO A 459 -1.53 26.85 2.11
C PRO A 459 -0.70 25.81 2.91
N MET A 460 -1.26 25.33 4.02
CA MET A 460 -0.67 24.30 4.87
C MET A 460 -0.35 23.04 4.09
N LEU A 461 -1.26 22.60 3.22
CA LEU A 461 -1.09 21.45 2.34
C LEU A 461 -0.86 21.90 0.90
N THR A 462 0.23 21.43 0.32
CA THR A 462 0.51 21.56 -1.13
C THR A 462 0.65 20.17 -1.75
N GLU A 463 -0.08 19.91 -2.83
CA GLU A 463 -0.03 18.65 -3.56
C GLU A 463 0.68 18.84 -4.91
N LEU A 464 1.74 18.07 -5.15
CA LEU A 464 2.47 18.01 -6.42
C LEU A 464 2.13 16.68 -7.13
N LYS A 465 1.39 16.74 -8.23
CA LYS A 465 1.08 15.57 -9.07
C LYS A 465 2.03 15.47 -10.25
N ILE A 466 2.63 14.28 -10.43
CA ILE A 466 3.55 13.98 -11.52
C ILE A 466 3.06 12.74 -12.27
N PRO A 467 2.21 12.91 -13.30
CA PRO A 467 1.62 11.79 -14.04
C PRO A 467 2.62 10.87 -14.72
N ALA A 468 3.80 11.41 -15.12
CA ALA A 468 4.85 10.63 -15.76
C ALA A 468 5.55 9.63 -14.83
N LEU A 469 5.37 9.75 -13.50
CA LEU A 469 5.95 8.85 -12.51
C LEU A 469 4.95 7.76 -12.13
N HIS A 470 4.92 6.69 -12.89
CA HIS A 470 4.05 5.54 -12.63
C HIS A 470 4.82 4.21 -12.69
N SER A 471 6.03 4.19 -13.26
CA SER A 471 6.80 2.97 -13.42
C SER A 471 7.53 2.57 -12.13
N SER A 472 7.41 1.31 -11.76
CA SER A 472 8.12 0.70 -10.63
C SER A 472 9.59 0.36 -10.93
N LEU A 473 10.08 0.67 -12.13
CA LEU A 473 11.45 0.34 -12.56
C LEU A 473 12.48 1.41 -12.20
N LEU A 474 12.03 2.58 -11.76
CA LEU A 474 12.91 3.72 -11.47
C LEU A 474 12.70 4.20 -10.03
N ASP A 475 13.81 4.47 -9.39
CA ASP A 475 13.87 5.14 -8.09
C ASP A 475 14.29 6.60 -8.27
N TYR A 476 13.82 7.42 -7.34
CA TYR A 476 14.05 8.85 -7.39
C TYR A 476 14.56 9.35 -6.04
N ARG A 477 15.24 10.48 -6.06
CA ARG A 477 15.65 11.22 -4.90
C ARG A 477 14.96 12.57 -4.87
N LEU A 478 14.16 12.81 -3.81
CA LEU A 478 13.48 14.08 -3.59
C LEU A 478 14.18 14.85 -2.48
N ARG A 479 14.70 16.05 -2.82
CA ARG A 479 15.29 16.98 -1.88
C ARG A 479 14.35 18.16 -1.66
N VAL A 480 14.10 18.46 -0.38
CA VAL A 480 13.27 19.57 0.07
C VAL A 480 14.19 20.62 0.72
N VAL A 481 14.34 21.77 0.08
CA VAL A 481 15.19 22.86 0.57
C VAL A 481 14.30 24.01 1.01
N ARG A 482 14.38 24.36 2.29
CA ARG A 482 13.68 25.50 2.86
C ARG A 482 14.62 26.70 2.96
N ARG A 483 14.11 27.87 2.59
CA ARG A 483 14.79 29.14 2.79
C ARG A 483 13.89 30.01 3.65
N SER A 484 14.26 30.15 4.92
CA SER A 484 13.53 30.98 5.88
C SER A 484 14.31 32.26 6.11
N ASP A 485 13.61 33.39 6.01
CA ASP A 485 14.17 34.71 6.35
C ASP A 485 13.76 35.16 7.77
N GLY A 486 12.98 34.33 8.50
CA GLY A 486 12.34 34.69 9.77
C GLY A 486 12.81 33.86 10.98
N ASN A 487 12.74 34.50 12.15
CA ASN A 487 13.11 33.96 13.46
C ASN A 487 11.90 33.32 14.19
N ARG A 488 10.80 33.05 13.48
CA ARG A 488 9.58 32.45 14.09
C ARG A 488 9.75 30.94 14.24
N GLN A 489 9.46 30.44 15.43
CA GLN A 489 9.42 29.03 15.73
C GLN A 489 8.26 28.38 14.96
N GLU A 490 8.55 27.40 14.11
CA GLU A 490 7.54 26.64 13.35
C GLU A 490 6.72 25.77 14.31
N LEU A 491 5.44 25.57 13.99
CA LEU A 491 4.52 24.71 14.74
C LEU A 491 4.91 23.23 14.58
N PHE A 492 5.30 22.84 13.36
CA PHE A 492 5.72 21.50 13.02
C PHE A 492 6.76 21.51 11.90
N ALA A 493 7.54 20.45 11.81
CA ALA A 493 8.49 20.25 10.71
C ALA A 493 7.75 19.73 9.46
N PRO A 494 8.27 19.95 8.24
CA PRO A 494 7.62 19.47 7.04
C PRO A 494 7.33 17.97 7.06
N LEU A 495 6.11 17.61 6.77
CA LEU A 495 5.64 16.25 6.58
C LEU A 495 5.35 16.02 5.10
N LEU A 496 5.87 14.95 4.53
CA LEU A 496 5.62 14.57 3.15
C LEU A 496 4.93 13.22 3.09
N ARG A 497 3.87 13.12 2.31
CA ARG A 497 3.28 11.84 1.87
C ARG A 497 3.54 11.67 0.38
N GLN A 498 4.20 10.59 0.02
CA GLN A 498 4.22 10.05 -1.33
C GLN A 498 3.04 9.10 -1.48
N SER A 499 2.25 9.22 -2.53
CA SER A 499 1.12 8.31 -2.75
C SER A 499 0.90 7.95 -4.21
N ILE A 500 0.44 6.71 -4.42
CA ILE A 500 -0.09 6.20 -5.69
C ILE A 500 -1.49 5.66 -5.38
N PRO A 501 -2.48 5.98 -6.22
CA PRO A 501 -3.88 5.61 -5.93
C PRO A 501 -4.17 4.11 -6.07
N ASP A 502 -3.46 3.40 -6.94
CA ASP A 502 -3.67 1.98 -7.19
C ASP A 502 -2.34 1.27 -7.54
N PRO A 503 -1.92 0.26 -6.77
CA PRO A 503 -2.46 -0.17 -5.48
C PRO A 503 -2.25 0.91 -4.40
N HIS A 504 -3.04 0.92 -3.33
CA HIS A 504 -2.94 1.95 -2.28
C HIS A 504 -1.57 1.93 -1.58
N GLU A 505 -0.62 2.60 -2.21
CA GLU A 505 0.74 2.78 -1.69
C GLU A 505 0.91 4.22 -1.19
N SER A 506 1.16 4.37 0.09
CA SER A 506 1.53 5.64 0.69
C SER A 506 2.76 5.47 1.56
N LYS A 507 3.68 6.44 1.46
CA LYS A 507 4.86 6.53 2.32
C LYS A 507 4.92 7.91 2.94
N PHE A 508 5.14 7.94 4.24
CA PHE A 508 5.27 9.18 5.00
C PHE A 508 6.73 9.44 5.34
N PHE A 509 7.13 10.70 5.26
CA PHE A 509 8.48 11.16 5.60
C PHE A 509 8.34 12.35 6.53
N VAL A 510 8.83 12.21 7.76
CA VAL A 510 8.80 13.26 8.78
C VAL A 510 10.07 14.10 8.73
N ASN A 511 10.00 15.38 9.11
CA ASN A 511 11.12 16.33 9.10
C ASN A 511 11.92 16.25 7.78
N VAL A 512 11.19 16.26 6.67
CA VAL A 512 11.71 15.91 5.36
C VAL A 512 12.77 16.91 4.87
N LYS A 513 13.92 16.37 4.43
CA LYS A 513 15.04 17.11 3.82
C LYS A 513 15.50 16.46 2.52
N ASP A 514 15.80 15.18 2.57
CA ASP A 514 16.28 14.37 1.46
C ASP A 514 15.74 12.94 1.65
N VAL A 515 14.99 12.44 0.68
CA VAL A 515 14.29 11.15 0.77
C VAL A 515 14.39 10.38 -0.53
N ASN A 516 14.48 9.06 -0.41
CA ASN A 516 14.41 8.15 -1.53
C ASN A 516 12.94 7.81 -1.80
N VAL A 517 12.55 7.94 -3.07
CA VAL A 517 11.21 7.72 -3.59
C VAL A 517 11.25 6.52 -4.50
N ASN A 518 10.61 5.43 -4.12
CA ASN A 518 10.40 4.26 -4.95
C ASN A 518 8.91 3.91 -5.03
N LEU A 519 8.53 3.22 -6.09
CA LEU A 519 7.16 2.96 -6.47
C LEU A 519 6.98 1.46 -6.72
N HIS A 520 5.80 0.93 -6.35
CA HIS A 520 5.44 -0.46 -6.63
C HIS A 520 4.08 -0.56 -7.37
N GLY A 521 3.44 0.58 -7.63
CA GLY A 521 2.07 0.63 -8.12
C GLY A 521 1.85 -0.02 -9.46
N VAL A 522 2.71 0.24 -10.43
CA VAL A 522 2.54 -0.24 -11.80
C VAL A 522 3.80 -0.95 -12.25
N ALA A 523 3.75 -2.28 -12.21
CA ALA A 523 4.73 -3.09 -12.90
C ALA A 523 4.34 -3.20 -14.38
N PRO A 524 5.28 -3.01 -15.32
CA PRO A 524 4.96 -2.95 -16.74
C PRO A 524 4.43 -4.29 -17.32
N PHE A 525 4.60 -5.38 -16.59
CA PHE A 525 4.15 -6.72 -16.96
C PHE A 525 2.82 -7.14 -16.30
N MET A 526 2.19 -6.24 -15.54
CA MET A 526 0.93 -6.54 -14.87
C MET A 526 -0.26 -6.35 -15.82
N PRO A 527 -1.25 -7.25 -15.78
CA PRO A 527 -2.51 -7.01 -16.47
C PRO A 527 -3.19 -5.74 -15.91
N PRO A 528 -3.97 -5.03 -16.72
CA PRO A 528 -4.67 -3.84 -16.26
C PRO A 528 -5.67 -4.18 -15.14
N PRO A 529 -5.94 -3.21 -14.25
CA PRO A 529 -6.93 -3.39 -13.20
C PRO A 529 -8.35 -3.61 -13.77
N LEU A 530 -9.21 -4.30 -13.00
CA LEU A 530 -10.63 -4.53 -13.31
C LEU A 530 -11.51 -3.26 -13.25
N ARG A 531 -10.91 -2.10 -13.26
CA ARG A 531 -11.54 -0.80 -13.11
C ARG A 531 -11.79 -0.18 -14.47
N GLU A 532 -13.01 0.29 -14.73
CA GLU A 532 -13.39 0.94 -16.01
C GLU A 532 -12.61 2.23 -16.31
N GLN A 533 -12.00 2.87 -15.31
CA GLN A 533 -11.24 4.11 -15.44
C GLN A 533 -9.91 4.04 -14.67
N ALA A 534 -9.06 3.12 -15.05
CA ALA A 534 -7.67 3.18 -14.58
C ALA A 534 -6.92 4.32 -15.29
N THR A 535 -7.18 5.54 -14.89
CA THR A 535 -6.24 6.62 -15.19
C THR A 535 -4.98 6.32 -14.40
N LEU A 536 -3.89 6.02 -15.08
CA LEU A 536 -2.55 5.98 -14.49
C LEU A 536 -2.28 7.35 -13.87
N GLY A 537 -2.64 7.51 -12.60
CA GLY A 537 -2.64 8.81 -11.93
C GLY A 537 -1.22 9.35 -11.66
N GLY A 538 -0.20 8.53 -11.87
CA GLY A 538 1.17 8.86 -11.48
C GLY A 538 1.32 9.04 -9.98
N VAL A 539 2.47 9.57 -9.56
CA VAL A 539 2.75 9.86 -8.15
C VAL A 539 2.17 11.21 -7.75
N SER A 540 1.60 11.25 -6.55
CA SER A 540 1.25 12.47 -5.83
C SER A 540 2.16 12.64 -4.60
N PHE A 541 2.72 13.83 -4.46
CA PHE A 541 3.45 14.28 -3.26
C PHE A 541 2.60 15.31 -2.53
N GLN A 542 2.09 14.96 -1.36
CA GLN A 542 1.39 15.86 -0.46
C GLN A 542 2.37 16.34 0.60
N LEU A 543 2.62 17.65 0.62
CA LEU A 543 3.56 18.30 1.53
C LEU A 543 2.81 19.21 2.49
N TRP A 544 2.81 18.88 3.78
CA TRP A 544 2.37 19.76 4.86
C TRP A 544 3.53 20.59 5.36
N THR A 545 3.35 21.87 5.39
CA THR A 545 4.34 22.85 5.92
C THR A 545 3.64 23.89 6.74
N ASP A 546 4.32 24.43 7.75
CA ASP A 546 3.78 25.54 8.54
C ASP A 546 3.66 26.81 7.67
N PRO A 547 2.44 27.26 7.37
CA PRO A 547 2.23 28.45 6.55
C PRO A 547 2.45 29.76 7.32
N THR A 548 2.67 29.69 8.64
CA THR A 548 3.00 30.86 9.48
C THR A 548 4.47 31.23 9.40
N SER A 549 5.33 30.34 8.90
CA SER A 549 6.72 30.64 8.60
C SER A 549 6.80 31.21 7.19
N GLU A 550 7.30 32.44 7.05
CA GLU A 550 7.50 33.11 5.75
C GLU A 550 8.69 32.48 5.00
N SER A 551 8.64 31.17 4.79
CA SER A 551 9.69 30.40 4.15
C SER A 551 9.31 29.96 2.75
N THR A 552 10.19 30.11 1.76
CA THR A 552 10.04 29.47 0.45
C THR A 552 10.53 28.03 0.52
N VAL A 553 9.91 27.13 -0.24
CA VAL A 553 10.30 25.71 -0.31
C VAL A 553 10.63 25.37 -1.76
N ASP A 554 11.85 24.91 -2.00
CA ASP A 554 12.30 24.39 -3.29
C ASP A 554 12.28 22.84 -3.22
N LEU A 555 11.60 22.19 -4.15
CA LEU A 555 11.56 20.74 -4.34
C LEU A 555 12.44 20.36 -5.54
N TYR A 556 13.34 19.42 -5.36
CA TYR A 556 14.21 18.89 -6.42
C TYR A 556 14.01 17.38 -6.49
N LEU A 557 13.50 16.88 -7.62
CA LEU A 557 13.34 15.46 -7.88
C LEU A 557 14.28 15.04 -9.00
N THR A 558 15.13 14.06 -8.72
CA THR A 558 16.10 13.49 -9.66
C THR A 558 16.01 11.96 -9.65
N VAL A 559 16.39 11.30 -10.73
CA VAL A 559 16.48 9.85 -10.78
C VAL A 559 17.69 9.38 -9.98
N ASP A 560 17.52 8.39 -9.14
CA ASP A 560 18.60 7.65 -8.46
C ASP A 560 18.95 6.40 -9.28
N ILE A 561 20.05 6.49 -10.05
CA ILE A 561 20.48 5.42 -10.95
C ILE A 561 20.88 4.16 -10.18
N ALA A 562 21.56 4.30 -9.03
CA ALA A 562 22.05 3.16 -8.27
C ALA A 562 20.90 2.36 -7.67
N SER A 563 19.92 3.05 -7.04
CA SER A 563 18.72 2.43 -6.49
C SER A 563 17.87 1.81 -7.60
N SER A 564 17.70 2.49 -8.75
CA SER A 564 16.97 1.97 -9.91
C SER A 564 17.57 0.67 -10.46
N LEU A 565 18.90 0.56 -10.51
CA LEU A 565 19.56 -0.69 -10.89
C LEU A 565 19.29 -1.81 -9.88
N GLY A 566 19.25 -1.50 -8.58
CA GLY A 566 18.88 -2.45 -7.52
C GLY A 566 17.45 -2.99 -7.72
N GLU A 567 16.49 -2.11 -8.00
CA GLU A 567 15.11 -2.49 -8.28
C GLU A 567 14.99 -3.36 -9.54
N LEU A 568 15.74 -3.07 -10.61
CA LEU A 568 15.78 -3.90 -11.81
C LEU A 568 16.28 -5.31 -11.50
N VAL A 569 17.34 -5.45 -10.69
CA VAL A 569 17.87 -6.76 -10.27
C VAL A 569 16.80 -7.53 -9.50
N MET A 570 16.12 -6.90 -8.58
CA MET A 570 15.06 -7.54 -7.78
C MET A 570 13.91 -8.04 -8.64
N ARG A 571 13.43 -7.25 -9.58
CA ARG A 571 12.28 -7.60 -10.43
C ARG A 571 12.62 -8.64 -11.50
N TYR A 572 13.85 -8.63 -12.01
CA TYR A 572 14.29 -9.49 -13.11
C TYR A 572 15.34 -10.52 -12.71
N ARG A 573 15.39 -10.89 -11.41
CA ARG A 573 16.38 -11.84 -10.88
C ARG A 573 16.41 -13.18 -11.62
N THR A 574 15.27 -13.68 -12.09
CA THR A 574 15.18 -14.91 -12.90
C THR A 574 15.83 -14.73 -14.26
N VAL A 575 15.67 -13.55 -14.88
CA VAL A 575 16.31 -13.17 -16.14
C VAL A 575 17.82 -13.07 -15.94
N PHE A 576 18.28 -12.42 -14.86
CA PHE A 576 19.70 -12.34 -14.51
C PHE A 576 20.34 -13.71 -14.25
N ALA A 577 19.59 -14.68 -13.74
CA ALA A 577 20.07 -16.06 -13.60
C ALA A 577 20.10 -16.80 -14.94
N ALA A 578 19.07 -16.63 -15.79
CA ALA A 578 18.90 -17.36 -17.03
C ALA A 578 19.90 -16.91 -18.14
N PHE A 579 20.16 -15.62 -18.28
CA PHE A 579 21.05 -15.09 -19.31
C PHE A 579 22.50 -15.61 -19.22
N PRO A 580 23.17 -15.63 -18.05
CA PRO A 580 24.49 -16.24 -17.91
C PRO A 580 24.51 -17.72 -18.32
N ILE A 581 23.47 -18.49 -17.97
CA ILE A 581 23.35 -19.90 -18.37
C ILE A 581 23.26 -20.01 -19.90
N LEU A 582 22.48 -19.16 -20.55
CA LEU A 582 22.38 -19.08 -22.01
C LEU A 582 23.74 -18.76 -22.64
N VAL A 583 24.50 -17.80 -22.09
CA VAL A 583 25.85 -17.46 -22.57
C VAL A 583 26.77 -18.67 -22.46
N VAL A 584 26.78 -19.36 -21.32
CA VAL A 584 27.57 -20.58 -21.12
C VAL A 584 27.19 -21.68 -22.14
N ALA A 585 25.88 -21.89 -22.35
CA ALA A 585 25.41 -22.87 -23.35
C ALA A 585 25.89 -22.54 -24.77
N LEU A 586 25.90 -21.25 -25.15
CA LEU A 586 26.44 -20.83 -26.45
C LEU A 586 27.97 -21.06 -26.55
N VAL A 587 28.71 -20.86 -25.48
CA VAL A 587 30.15 -21.15 -25.42
C VAL A 587 30.40 -22.66 -25.59
N LEU A 588 29.68 -23.48 -24.82
CA LEU A 588 29.78 -24.95 -24.93
C LEU A 588 29.43 -25.40 -26.36
N ARG A 589 28.36 -24.88 -26.95
CA ARG A 589 28.03 -25.14 -28.34
C ARG A 589 29.22 -24.87 -29.27
N LYS A 590 29.93 -23.75 -29.06
CA LYS A 590 31.12 -23.41 -29.86
C LYS A 590 32.27 -24.34 -29.65
N GLN A 591 32.51 -24.80 -28.42
CA GLN A 591 33.52 -25.78 -28.11
C GLN A 591 33.23 -27.10 -28.82
N PHE A 592 31.99 -27.60 -28.79
CA PHE A 592 31.58 -28.81 -29.48
C PHE A 592 31.68 -28.67 -31.02
N GLN A 593 31.28 -27.53 -31.56
CA GLN A 593 31.45 -27.30 -33.03
C GLN A 593 32.92 -27.39 -33.45
N VAL A 594 33.84 -26.81 -32.68
CA VAL A 594 35.27 -26.88 -33.02
C VAL A 594 35.79 -28.32 -32.85
N TYR A 595 35.30 -29.04 -31.82
CA TYR A 595 35.66 -30.44 -31.67
C TYR A 595 35.19 -31.30 -32.82
N ASP A 596 33.98 -31.13 -33.31
CA ASP A 596 33.44 -31.85 -34.44
C ASP A 596 34.25 -31.57 -35.73
N ASP A 597 34.70 -30.30 -35.92
CA ASP A 597 35.46 -29.89 -37.09
C ASP A 597 36.93 -30.30 -37.06
N THR A 598 37.55 -30.35 -35.86
CA THR A 598 39.02 -30.48 -35.70
C THR A 598 39.49 -31.63 -34.90
N GLY A 599 38.62 -32.31 -34.18
CA GLY A 599 38.95 -33.38 -33.18
C GLY A 599 39.61 -32.86 -31.92
N PHE A 600 39.79 -31.54 -31.75
CA PHE A 600 40.38 -30.93 -30.54
C PHE A 600 39.35 -30.10 -29.76
N PHE A 601 39.30 -30.32 -28.46
CA PHE A 601 38.44 -29.56 -27.56
C PHE A 601 39.17 -28.31 -27.06
N ILE A 602 38.65 -27.12 -27.46
CA ILE A 602 39.24 -25.84 -27.09
C ILE A 602 38.89 -25.48 -25.63
N THR A 603 39.67 -24.60 -25.02
CA THR A 603 39.41 -24.08 -23.67
C THR A 603 38.13 -23.27 -23.63
N PHE A 604 37.52 -23.13 -22.44
CA PHE A 604 36.31 -22.28 -22.25
C PHE A 604 36.58 -20.84 -22.70
N GLY A 605 37.75 -20.27 -22.35
CA GLY A 605 38.11 -18.90 -22.74
C GLY A 605 38.21 -18.71 -24.25
N GLU A 606 38.76 -19.67 -24.99
CA GLU A 606 38.78 -19.64 -26.46
C GLU A 606 37.40 -19.82 -27.07
N GLY A 607 36.58 -20.71 -26.49
CA GLY A 607 35.18 -20.87 -26.87
C GLY A 607 34.37 -19.61 -26.66
N PHE A 608 34.60 -18.92 -25.54
CA PHE A 608 33.96 -17.65 -25.19
C PHE A 608 34.37 -16.52 -26.15
N ASP A 609 35.66 -16.37 -26.45
CA ASP A 609 36.14 -15.37 -27.42
C ASP A 609 35.51 -15.57 -28.82
N ARG A 610 35.40 -16.83 -29.26
CA ARG A 610 34.70 -17.14 -30.50
C ARG A 610 33.20 -16.85 -30.47
N ALA A 611 32.55 -17.14 -29.31
CA ALA A 611 31.13 -16.84 -29.12
C ALA A 611 30.87 -15.31 -29.10
N LEU A 612 31.75 -14.54 -28.43
CA LEU A 612 31.71 -13.08 -28.44
C LEU A 612 31.78 -12.46 -29.83
N ARG A 613 32.55 -13.08 -30.76
CA ARG A 613 32.71 -12.57 -32.14
C ARG A 613 31.60 -13.02 -33.07
N SER A 614 30.80 -14.02 -32.73
CA SER A 614 29.83 -14.61 -33.66
C SER A 614 28.42 -14.74 -33.07
N SER A 615 28.23 -15.64 -32.11
CA SER A 615 26.88 -16.04 -31.65
C SER A 615 26.22 -15.01 -30.75
N LEU A 616 26.97 -14.37 -29.85
CA LEU A 616 26.44 -13.41 -28.89
C LEU A 616 25.95 -12.11 -29.55
N PRO A 617 26.69 -11.47 -30.50
CA PRO A 617 26.16 -10.29 -31.16
C PRO A 617 24.88 -10.57 -31.95
N ILE A 618 24.78 -11.72 -32.61
CA ILE A 618 23.58 -12.13 -33.34
C ILE A 618 22.41 -12.31 -32.39
N LEU A 619 22.65 -12.99 -31.24
CA LEU A 619 21.64 -13.18 -30.19
C LEU A 619 21.13 -11.83 -29.68
N PHE A 620 22.04 -10.92 -29.33
CA PHE A 620 21.64 -9.61 -28.80
C PHE A 620 20.89 -8.76 -29.81
N LEU A 621 21.30 -8.81 -31.06
CA LEU A 621 20.56 -8.15 -32.14
C LEU A 621 19.17 -8.75 -32.29
N ALA A 622 19.05 -10.07 -32.33
CA ALA A 622 17.76 -10.75 -32.43
C ALA A 622 16.85 -10.44 -31.25
N MET A 623 17.39 -10.48 -30.03
CA MET A 623 16.63 -10.16 -28.81
C MET A 623 16.22 -8.69 -28.75
N SER A 624 17.08 -7.76 -29.20
CA SER A 624 16.77 -6.33 -29.23
C SER A 624 15.66 -6.04 -30.25
N LEU A 625 15.70 -6.68 -31.43
CA LEU A 625 14.64 -6.57 -32.44
C LEU A 625 13.33 -7.18 -31.95
N LEU A 626 13.39 -8.34 -31.27
CA LEU A 626 12.22 -8.98 -30.69
C LEU A 626 11.63 -8.12 -29.57
N ALA A 627 12.44 -7.57 -28.67
CA ALA A 627 11.99 -6.67 -27.61
C ALA A 627 11.32 -5.41 -28.18
N SER A 628 11.90 -4.81 -29.22
CA SER A 628 11.31 -3.67 -29.91
C SER A 628 9.96 -4.01 -30.54
N SER A 629 9.84 -5.19 -31.15
CA SER A 629 8.60 -5.68 -31.75
C SER A 629 7.51 -5.95 -30.70
N LEU A 630 7.89 -6.49 -29.54
CA LEU A 630 6.97 -6.81 -28.45
C LEU A 630 6.59 -5.59 -27.61
N ALA A 631 7.39 -4.54 -27.62
CA ALA A 631 7.07 -3.27 -26.97
C ALA A 631 5.94 -2.50 -27.67
N THR A 632 5.63 -2.83 -28.94
CA THR A 632 4.46 -2.28 -29.61
C THR A 632 3.20 -3.00 -29.15
N PRO A 633 2.18 -2.28 -28.63
CA PRO A 633 0.93 -2.90 -28.23
C PRO A 633 0.30 -3.63 -29.43
N THR A 634 0.02 -4.92 -29.28
CA THR A 634 -0.70 -5.67 -30.29
C THR A 634 -2.19 -5.54 -29.99
N VAL A 635 -2.93 -4.97 -30.93
CA VAL A 635 -4.38 -4.91 -30.84
C VAL A 635 -4.93 -6.30 -31.15
N LEU A 636 -5.61 -6.91 -30.17
CA LEU A 636 -6.32 -8.17 -30.36
C LEU A 636 -7.70 -7.93 -30.99
N SER A 637 -8.20 -8.90 -31.75
CA SER A 637 -9.61 -8.91 -32.09
C SER A 637 -10.44 -9.18 -30.83
N PRO A 638 -11.67 -8.66 -30.71
CA PRO A 638 -12.53 -8.92 -29.54
C PRO A 638 -12.75 -10.39 -29.22
N SER A 639 -12.64 -11.28 -30.23
CA SER A 639 -12.76 -12.74 -30.07
C SER A 639 -11.52 -13.40 -29.47
N ASP A 640 -10.35 -12.75 -29.56
CA ASP A 640 -9.09 -13.33 -29.14
C ASP A 640 -8.60 -12.77 -27.79
N ASP A 641 -9.32 -11.79 -27.24
CA ASP A 641 -9.01 -11.23 -25.94
C ASP A 641 -9.53 -12.14 -24.81
N PRO A 642 -8.63 -12.76 -24.00
CA PRO A 642 -9.03 -13.54 -22.84
C PRO A 642 -9.73 -12.67 -21.76
N TYR A 643 -9.67 -11.35 -21.91
CA TYR A 643 -10.25 -10.36 -21.00
C TYR A 643 -11.34 -9.52 -21.67
N HIS A 644 -12.06 -10.06 -22.65
CA HIS A 644 -13.10 -9.39 -23.45
C HIS A 644 -14.17 -8.67 -22.61
N TRP A 645 -14.39 -9.11 -21.38
CA TRP A 645 -15.32 -8.51 -20.44
C TRP A 645 -14.93 -7.13 -19.91
N ARG A 646 -13.66 -6.68 -20.20
CA ARG A 646 -13.18 -5.36 -19.80
C ARG A 646 -13.45 -4.25 -20.80
N ILE A 647 -13.88 -4.60 -21.96
CA ILE A 647 -13.88 -3.66 -23.08
C ILE A 647 -15.16 -2.84 -23.04
N ASN A 648 -15.05 -1.59 -22.64
CA ASN A 648 -15.90 -0.56 -23.19
C ASN A 648 -15.56 -0.45 -24.69
N ALA A 649 -16.57 -0.49 -25.54
CA ALA A 649 -16.47 -0.61 -27.00
C ALA A 649 -15.63 0.46 -27.76
N THR A 650 -14.90 1.29 -27.04
CA THR A 650 -14.09 2.42 -27.55
C THR A 650 -12.58 2.19 -27.52
N GLU A 651 -12.08 1.19 -26.78
CA GLU A 651 -10.63 0.90 -26.73
C GLU A 651 -10.36 -0.53 -27.21
N ALA A 652 -9.46 -0.66 -28.18
CA ALA A 652 -9.05 -1.96 -28.70
C ALA A 652 -8.30 -2.75 -27.61
N PRO A 653 -8.60 -4.06 -27.44
CA PRO A 653 -7.96 -4.89 -26.43
C PRO A 653 -6.45 -5.01 -26.70
N VAL A 654 -5.66 -4.92 -25.65
CA VAL A 654 -4.21 -5.06 -25.71
C VAL A 654 -3.81 -6.44 -25.16
N ASP A 655 -2.97 -7.15 -25.91
CA ASP A 655 -2.45 -8.45 -25.47
C ASP A 655 -1.34 -8.26 -24.42
N PHE A 656 -1.69 -8.46 -23.14
CA PHE A 656 -0.75 -8.40 -22.03
C PHE A 656 0.04 -9.71 -21.84
N THR A 657 -0.37 -10.81 -22.45
CA THR A 657 0.30 -12.11 -22.27
C THR A 657 1.68 -12.14 -22.93
N LYS A 658 1.89 -11.37 -24.00
CA LYS A 658 3.19 -11.21 -24.65
C LYS A 658 4.20 -10.48 -23.77
N ASN A 659 3.74 -9.60 -22.89
CA ASN A 659 4.58 -8.85 -21.98
C ASN A 659 5.13 -9.70 -20.82
N ASP A 660 4.60 -10.88 -20.59
CA ASP A 660 5.06 -11.79 -19.53
C ASP A 660 6.44 -12.39 -19.78
N LEU A 661 6.84 -12.54 -21.04
CA LEU A 661 8.09 -13.19 -21.42
C LEU A 661 9.28 -12.23 -21.50
N LEU A 662 9.05 -10.98 -21.82
CA LEU A 662 10.10 -9.97 -22.02
C LEU A 662 9.72 -8.70 -21.29
N LEU A 663 10.31 -8.40 -20.17
CA LEU A 663 10.31 -7.11 -19.51
C LEU A 663 8.98 -6.34 -19.47
N GLY A 664 7.94 -6.84 -20.17
CA GLY A 664 6.55 -6.45 -20.17
C GLY A 664 6.29 -4.95 -20.15
N SER A 665 7.13 -4.18 -20.82
CA SER A 665 7.01 -2.75 -20.79
C SER A 665 5.92 -2.29 -21.75
N GLN A 666 4.82 -1.81 -21.22
CA GLN A 666 3.85 -1.02 -21.99
C GLN A 666 4.44 0.33 -22.43
N ASP A 667 5.56 0.72 -21.82
CA ASP A 667 6.30 1.90 -22.20
C ASP A 667 7.47 1.51 -23.11
N ALA A 668 7.36 1.86 -24.38
CA ALA A 668 8.39 1.64 -25.41
C ALA A 668 9.76 2.20 -25.00
N PHE A 669 9.82 3.10 -24.04
CA PHE A 669 11.07 3.64 -23.48
C PHE A 669 11.97 2.55 -22.89
N PHE A 670 11.43 1.45 -22.36
CA PHE A 670 12.21 0.41 -21.68
C PHE A 670 12.71 -0.74 -22.60
N TRP A 671 12.52 -0.66 -23.93
CA TRP A 671 12.99 -1.68 -24.88
C TRP A 671 14.49 -2.01 -24.77
N PHE A 672 15.30 -1.03 -24.34
CA PHE A 672 16.76 -1.17 -24.21
C PHE A 672 17.19 -2.06 -23.02
N LEU A 673 16.28 -2.44 -22.12
CA LEU A 673 16.62 -3.29 -20.97
C LEU A 673 17.09 -4.68 -21.39
N VAL A 674 16.56 -5.25 -22.49
CA VAL A 674 16.99 -6.55 -23.01
C VAL A 674 18.47 -6.56 -23.41
N PRO A 675 18.96 -5.63 -24.25
CA PRO A 675 20.40 -5.57 -24.53
C PRO A 675 21.25 -5.25 -23.31
N ILE A 676 20.77 -4.45 -22.37
CA ILE A 676 21.50 -4.19 -21.10
C ILE A 676 21.65 -5.47 -20.29
N PHE A 677 20.61 -6.28 -20.12
CA PHE A 677 20.71 -7.55 -19.40
C PHE A 677 21.67 -8.51 -20.08
N GLY A 678 21.64 -8.56 -21.41
CA GLY A 678 22.60 -9.33 -22.18
C GLY A 678 24.05 -8.89 -21.94
N LEU A 679 24.32 -7.58 -21.97
CA LEU A 679 25.67 -7.02 -21.72
C LEU A 679 26.13 -7.29 -20.28
N ILE A 680 25.27 -7.10 -19.28
CA ILE A 680 25.59 -7.42 -17.86
C ILE A 680 25.93 -8.91 -17.73
N SER A 681 25.15 -9.79 -18.35
CA SER A 681 25.36 -11.24 -18.29
C SER A 681 26.68 -11.68 -18.92
N VAL A 682 27.05 -11.09 -20.07
CA VAL A 682 28.36 -11.27 -20.68
C VAL A 682 29.46 -10.79 -19.72
N GLY A 683 29.30 -9.60 -19.13
CA GLY A 683 30.24 -9.06 -18.15
C GLY A 683 30.44 -10.00 -16.97
N VAL A 684 29.36 -10.55 -16.41
CA VAL A 684 29.41 -11.53 -15.32
C VAL A 684 30.18 -12.78 -15.75
N CYS A 685 29.92 -13.35 -16.93
CA CYS A 685 30.64 -14.51 -17.47
C CYS A 685 32.14 -14.21 -17.63
N VAL A 686 32.51 -13.03 -18.13
CA VAL A 686 33.91 -12.57 -18.23
C VAL A 686 34.57 -12.54 -16.85
N ILE A 687 33.94 -11.88 -15.88
CA ILE A 687 34.49 -11.75 -14.53
C ILE A 687 34.66 -13.13 -13.88
N VAL A 688 33.66 -13.99 -13.96
CA VAL A 688 33.70 -15.35 -13.40
C VAL A 688 34.83 -16.16 -14.07
N ASN A 689 34.98 -16.09 -15.40
CA ASN A 689 36.04 -16.77 -16.13
C ASN A 689 37.44 -16.33 -15.60
N TYR A 690 37.68 -15.03 -15.45
CA TYR A 690 38.97 -14.54 -14.91
C TYR A 690 39.19 -14.92 -13.46
N LEU A 691 38.15 -14.90 -12.61
CA LEU A 691 38.26 -15.36 -11.21
C LEU A 691 38.60 -16.84 -11.14
N VAL A 692 37.96 -17.69 -11.95
CA VAL A 692 38.27 -19.11 -12.00
C VAL A 692 39.70 -19.36 -12.47
N MET A 693 40.16 -18.67 -13.52
CA MET A 693 41.52 -18.74 -14.02
C MET A 693 42.54 -18.32 -12.94
N GLY A 694 42.27 -17.22 -12.24
CA GLY A 694 43.09 -16.76 -11.11
C GLY A 694 43.17 -17.80 -9.97
N LEU A 695 42.02 -18.36 -9.58
CA LEU A 695 41.96 -19.43 -8.56
C LEU A 695 42.75 -20.67 -8.96
N LEU A 696 42.58 -21.11 -10.21
CA LEU A 696 43.34 -22.27 -10.74
C LEU A 696 44.83 -21.99 -10.76
N PHE A 697 45.25 -20.77 -11.13
CA PHE A 697 46.64 -20.36 -11.07
C PHE A 697 47.20 -20.41 -9.64
N ILE A 698 46.47 -19.90 -8.65
CA ILE A 698 46.87 -19.95 -7.24
C ILE A 698 46.97 -21.40 -6.76
N LEU A 699 45.96 -22.24 -7.01
CA LEU A 699 45.94 -23.64 -6.63
C LEU A 699 47.09 -24.43 -7.27
N SER A 700 47.36 -24.18 -8.57
CA SER A 700 48.48 -24.82 -9.28
C SER A 700 49.84 -24.39 -8.67
N SER A 701 49.97 -23.10 -8.32
CA SER A 701 51.20 -22.60 -7.68
C SER A 701 51.41 -23.20 -6.31
N VAL A 702 50.36 -23.30 -5.49
CA VAL A 702 50.40 -23.95 -4.16
C VAL A 702 50.73 -25.42 -4.30
N TYR A 703 50.10 -26.14 -5.23
CA TYR A 703 50.38 -27.54 -5.50
C TYR A 703 51.82 -27.78 -5.97
N GLY A 704 52.33 -26.92 -6.87
CA GLY A 704 53.73 -26.96 -7.31
C GLY A 704 54.73 -26.72 -6.14
N TYR A 705 54.42 -25.77 -5.25
CA TYR A 705 55.22 -25.51 -4.05
C TYR A 705 55.23 -26.72 -3.08
N LEU A 706 54.06 -27.29 -2.79
CA LEU A 706 53.97 -28.47 -1.91
C LEU A 706 54.69 -29.70 -2.48
N ASN A 707 54.59 -29.95 -3.78
CA ASN A 707 55.33 -31.04 -4.44
C ASN A 707 56.84 -30.78 -4.46
N SER A 708 57.30 -29.54 -4.60
CA SER A 708 58.72 -29.21 -4.52
C SER A 708 59.29 -29.50 -3.13
N GLN A 709 58.54 -29.17 -2.07
CA GLN A 709 58.89 -29.48 -0.69
C GLN A 709 58.90 -31.00 -0.41
N SER A 710 57.93 -31.73 -0.92
CA SER A 710 57.85 -33.20 -0.82
C SER A 710 59.01 -33.90 -1.55
N GLY A 711 59.52 -33.31 -2.64
CA GLY A 711 60.71 -33.77 -3.36
C GLY A 711 62.03 -33.54 -2.58
N TYR A 712 62.11 -32.49 -1.78
CA TYR A 712 63.27 -32.26 -0.89
C TYR A 712 63.30 -33.24 0.27
N ILE A 713 62.17 -33.54 0.92
CA ILE A 713 62.10 -34.48 2.03
C ILE A 713 62.46 -35.94 1.59
N LYS A 714 62.13 -36.34 0.36
CA LYS A 714 62.51 -37.61 -0.20
C LYS A 714 63.99 -37.73 -0.61
N ARG A 715 64.75 -36.62 -0.68
CA ARG A 715 66.19 -36.61 -0.98
C ARG A 715 67.06 -36.75 0.26
N ASP A 716 66.60 -36.21 1.39
CA ASP A 716 67.29 -36.25 2.66
C ASP A 716 67.19 -37.66 3.33
N ASP A 717 66.24 -38.50 2.93
CA ASP A 717 66.13 -39.88 3.40
C ASP A 717 67.01 -40.92 2.60
N LYS A 718 67.83 -40.44 1.65
CA LYS A 718 68.73 -41.31 0.83
C LYS A 718 70.21 -40.91 0.89
N GLU A 719 70.61 -39.98 1.76
CA GLU A 719 71.95 -39.77 2.24
C GLU A 719 72.02 -40.19 3.70
#